data_2171e7396855dcba5c1d0eda4409fa91
#
_entry.id   2171e7396855dcba5c1d0eda4409fa91
#
_cell.length_a   1.000
_cell.length_b   1.000
_cell.length_c   1.000
_cell.angle_alpha   90.00
_cell.angle_beta   90.00
_cell.angle_gamma   90.00
#
_symmetry.space_group_name_H-M   'P 1'
#
loop_
_entity.id
_entity.type
_entity.pdbx_description
1 polymer ?
#
loop_
_entity_poly.entity_id
_entity_poly.type
_entity_poly.pdbx_seq_one_letter_code
_entity_poly.pdbx_strand_id
1 'polypeptide(L)'
;MPRTHALIVAALAITLALAARAVPPAFERTGDGRATDGQTVRDVAHPRVQRIAILPDRTTGRAWGLPYLHAAVEDLNIVRPDAVFTVGDMVQGYTRSTSTWDAEVDEYQRGVAPLTARFYPTPGNHDVISGSRTPGDATFAAKYRERFGPLWYSVELDLATAIILFSDEGLGDSKMNITETQLSWIAGALDAAAKRGKPIFLLMHRPMWRYASVKWQERVQPLLEKAGADAVIAGHFHAMQRDADVNGVQYHIVGTCGGMIDQHPLAGQLQHLTFVDCTEDGKLRVWHQPVGLVLPEDFITRADQDRVFALREPKSAVQAEGAVPDPASITAPTAATARLVVRNPIDVAVHVTLDPPGVIRLPDAPPAWWTAGRAGRGTPGTAGGANGWTSHVLADIDNPYTMANTARAVVRTAPGACERTVEPKGEAVIEVPVTILPQSGMVLAPQLDVYATFTDTKGRTVPVYLPTRLPVQRTVMAAARIEDAATLPVLAWNYSPYDTREDNPTVRVARSDDGARLVIDVHVPDDCASAAPQWSVPDAKRMKDPHADAVRVMIDGGAGSPGADVLVEPFTPGFGPPAGVVIRQTIRSDVGWDVRMEIPAPAGTSRIQVGVADNDDTFHTQWRWLAPGEANGRWAIGPAAR
;
A
#
# COMPACT_ATOMS: atom_id res chain seq x y z
N MET A 1 64.67 -0.12 14.30
CA MET A 1 63.37 0.60 14.23
C MET A 1 62.78 0.71 12.82
N PRO A 2 62.76 -0.32 11.95
CA PRO A 2 62.02 -0.23 10.69
C PRO A 2 60.78 -1.17 10.59
N ARG A 3 60.45 -1.95 11.64
CA ARG A 3 59.29 -2.88 11.57
C ARG A 3 57.97 -2.31 12.05
N THR A 4 57.98 -1.23 12.80
CA THR A 4 56.77 -0.58 13.31
C THR A 4 56.06 0.33 12.28
N HIS A 5 56.80 0.88 11.31
CA HIS A 5 56.20 1.71 10.26
C HIS A 5 55.49 0.89 9.18
N ALA A 6 55.94 -0.33 8.89
CA ALA A 6 55.26 -1.19 7.93
C ALA A 6 53.93 -1.74 8.41
N LEU A 7 53.81 -1.97 9.73
CA LEU A 7 52.54 -2.40 10.33
C LEU A 7 51.51 -1.26 10.42
N ILE A 8 51.95 0.00 10.63
CA ILE A 8 51.05 1.17 10.67
C ILE A 8 50.54 1.50 9.27
N VAL A 9 51.40 1.40 8.26
CA VAL A 9 50.99 1.64 6.86
C VAL A 9 50.05 0.52 6.36
N ALA A 10 50.30 -0.75 6.73
CA ALA A 10 49.41 -1.85 6.39
C ALA A 10 48.06 -1.76 7.14
N ALA A 11 48.06 -1.35 8.42
CA ALA A 11 46.83 -1.11 9.17
C ALA A 11 46.04 0.07 8.63
N LEU A 12 46.71 1.15 8.20
CA LEU A 12 46.07 2.32 7.58
C LEU A 12 45.51 1.98 6.18
N ALA A 13 46.20 1.14 5.40
CA ALA A 13 45.73 0.68 4.11
C ALA A 13 44.51 -0.26 4.25
N ILE A 14 44.47 -1.10 5.29
CA ILE A 14 43.33 -1.96 5.57
C ILE A 14 42.15 -1.15 6.11
N THR A 15 42.39 -0.12 6.93
CA THR A 15 41.34 0.78 7.44
C THR A 15 40.81 1.69 6.34
N LEU A 16 41.65 2.15 5.41
CA LEU A 16 41.21 2.90 4.22
C LEU A 16 40.46 2.00 3.22
N ALA A 17 40.87 0.73 3.07
CA ALA A 17 40.13 -0.23 2.25
C ALA A 17 38.78 -0.64 2.88
N LEU A 18 38.65 -0.59 4.20
CA LEU A 18 37.38 -0.82 4.91
C LEU A 18 36.50 0.43 4.98
N ALA A 19 37.11 1.64 4.98
CA ALA A 19 36.38 2.91 4.94
C ALA A 19 35.87 3.26 3.53
N ALA A 20 36.47 2.71 2.48
CA ALA A 20 36.01 2.87 1.09
C ALA A 20 34.72 2.08 0.78
N ARG A 21 34.17 1.33 1.75
CA ARG A 21 32.94 0.55 1.61
C ARG A 21 31.64 1.29 1.99
N ALA A 22 31.69 2.61 2.09
CA ALA A 22 30.50 3.40 2.47
C ALA A 22 29.57 3.75 1.29
N VAL A 23 29.96 3.43 0.05
CA VAL A 23 29.07 3.54 -1.11
C VAL A 23 28.50 2.16 -1.39
N PRO A 24 27.17 2.04 -1.59
CA PRO A 24 26.57 0.75 -1.92
C PRO A 24 27.32 0.10 -3.08
N PRO A 25 27.68 -1.19 -3.00
CA PRO A 25 28.38 -1.86 -4.10
C PRO A 25 27.67 -1.72 -5.45
N ALA A 26 26.37 -1.54 -5.42
CA ALA A 26 25.54 -1.29 -6.59
C ALA A 26 25.80 0.08 -7.25
N PHE A 27 26.14 1.11 -6.48
CA PHE A 27 26.36 2.46 -7.01
C PHE A 27 27.77 2.64 -7.59
N GLU A 28 28.78 1.99 -7.01
CA GLU A 28 30.15 2.01 -7.52
C GLU A 28 30.28 1.39 -8.92
N ARG A 29 29.30 0.58 -9.32
CA ARG A 29 29.27 -0.09 -10.62
C ARG A 29 28.77 0.77 -11.77
N THR A 30 28.27 1.99 -11.49
CA THR A 30 27.71 2.88 -12.51
C THR A 30 28.79 3.55 -13.38
N GLY A 31 30.05 3.57 -12.97
CA GLY A 31 31.14 4.27 -13.65
C GLY A 31 32.02 3.39 -14.55
N ASP A 32 32.11 2.11 -14.29
CA ASP A 32 33.04 1.26 -15.03
C ASP A 32 32.41 0.65 -16.26
N GLY A 33 33.02 0.91 -17.40
CA GLY A 33 32.77 0.15 -18.61
C GLY A 33 32.84 -1.35 -18.26
N ARG A 34 31.78 -2.12 -18.54
CA ARG A 34 31.86 -3.58 -18.45
C ARG A 34 33.10 -4.03 -19.17
N ALA A 35 33.90 -4.84 -18.50
CA ALA A 35 34.84 -5.67 -19.22
C ALA A 35 33.99 -6.47 -20.21
N THR A 36 34.17 -6.24 -21.48
CA THR A 36 33.66 -7.12 -22.51
C THR A 36 34.24 -8.48 -22.20
N ASP A 37 33.36 -9.43 -21.96
CA ASP A 37 33.78 -10.81 -21.89
C ASP A 37 34.57 -11.09 -23.16
N GLY A 38 35.79 -11.54 -23.03
CA GLY A 38 36.69 -11.81 -24.16
C GLY A 38 36.25 -12.97 -25.02
N GLN A 39 35.03 -13.43 -24.93
CA GLN A 39 34.48 -14.53 -25.73
C GLN A 39 33.26 -14.04 -26.50
N THR A 40 33.53 -13.38 -27.60
CA THR A 40 32.52 -13.20 -28.62
C THR A 40 32.40 -14.50 -29.41
N VAL A 41 31.54 -15.39 -28.96
CA VAL A 41 30.97 -16.34 -29.92
C VAL A 41 30.09 -15.47 -30.82
N ARG A 42 30.64 -15.08 -31.95
CA ARG A 42 29.86 -14.40 -32.97
C ARG A 42 28.95 -15.44 -33.61
N ASP A 43 27.79 -15.61 -33.06
CA ASP A 43 26.69 -16.10 -33.84
C ASP A 43 26.32 -14.99 -34.82
N VAL A 44 26.60 -15.22 -36.08
CA VAL A 44 26.64 -14.21 -37.13
C VAL A 44 25.23 -13.79 -37.57
N ALA A 45 24.17 -14.36 -36.99
CA ALA A 45 22.82 -14.26 -37.50
C ALA A 45 21.88 -13.37 -36.69
N HIS A 46 22.25 -12.93 -35.48
CA HIS A 46 21.33 -12.18 -34.62
C HIS A 46 21.87 -10.79 -34.31
N PRO A 47 21.07 -9.73 -34.47
CA PRO A 47 21.44 -8.41 -34.00
C PRO A 47 21.69 -8.47 -32.49
N ARG A 48 22.70 -7.77 -32.03
CA ARG A 48 23.00 -7.64 -30.60
C ARG A 48 21.79 -7.06 -29.90
N VAL A 49 21.42 -7.66 -28.78
CA VAL A 49 20.36 -7.17 -27.89
C VAL A 49 21.01 -6.72 -26.58
N GLN A 50 20.77 -5.49 -26.19
CA GLN A 50 21.08 -5.00 -24.86
C GLN A 50 19.84 -5.13 -24.00
N ARG A 51 19.91 -5.93 -22.93
CA ARG A 51 18.83 -6.18 -22.01
C ARG A 51 18.96 -5.35 -20.75
N ILE A 52 17.97 -4.55 -20.47
CA ILE A 52 17.85 -3.73 -19.28
C ILE A 52 16.73 -4.32 -18.43
N ALA A 53 16.96 -4.48 -17.11
CA ALA A 53 15.93 -4.88 -16.17
C ALA A 53 15.46 -3.67 -15.35
N ILE A 54 14.20 -3.69 -14.97
CA ILE A 54 13.59 -2.75 -14.05
C ILE A 54 13.10 -3.55 -12.85
N LEU A 55 13.59 -3.19 -11.67
CA LEU A 55 13.20 -3.71 -10.38
C LEU A 55 12.12 -2.76 -9.81
N PRO A 56 10.85 -3.19 -9.76
CA PRO A 56 9.74 -2.34 -9.34
C PRO A 56 9.72 -2.02 -7.85
N ASP A 57 8.66 -1.33 -7.44
CA ASP A 57 8.40 -0.85 -6.08
C ASP A 57 8.57 -1.95 -5.03
N ARG A 58 9.24 -1.62 -3.91
CA ARG A 58 9.44 -2.49 -2.75
C ARG A 58 8.54 -2.09 -1.57
N THR A 59 8.05 -0.88 -1.57
CA THR A 59 7.32 -0.25 -0.47
C THR A 59 6.07 -1.03 -0.07
N THR A 60 5.62 -0.86 1.17
CA THR A 60 4.45 -1.51 1.80
C THR A 60 4.56 -3.01 2.06
N GLY A 61 5.61 -3.68 1.56
CA GLY A 61 5.81 -5.12 1.77
C GLY A 61 6.48 -5.48 3.09
N ARG A 62 6.99 -4.53 3.85
CA ARG A 62 7.66 -4.77 5.15
C ARG A 62 8.63 -5.98 5.08
N ALA A 63 8.77 -6.71 6.17
CA ALA A 63 9.67 -7.88 6.21
C ALA A 63 9.22 -9.04 5.30
N TRP A 64 7.93 -9.23 5.08
CA TRP A 64 7.42 -10.31 4.22
C TRP A 64 7.74 -10.09 2.72
N GLY A 65 7.96 -8.86 2.29
CA GLY A 65 8.36 -8.54 0.92
C GLY A 65 9.82 -8.83 0.60
N LEU A 66 10.70 -8.96 1.60
CA LEU A 66 12.13 -9.22 1.41
C LEU A 66 12.42 -10.52 0.63
N PRO A 67 11.75 -11.65 0.88
CA PRO A 67 11.96 -12.87 0.10
C PRO A 67 11.73 -12.67 -1.40
N TYR A 68 10.77 -11.82 -1.80
CA TYR A 68 10.53 -11.52 -3.22
C TYR A 68 11.65 -10.67 -3.81
N LEU A 69 12.13 -9.66 -3.07
CA LEU A 69 13.27 -8.86 -3.48
C LEU A 69 14.51 -9.76 -3.67
N HIS A 70 14.79 -10.65 -2.72
CA HIS A 70 15.93 -11.56 -2.80
C HIS A 70 15.78 -12.53 -3.99
N ALA A 71 14.58 -13.09 -4.19
CA ALA A 71 14.32 -13.97 -5.32
C ALA A 71 14.47 -13.25 -6.66
N ALA A 72 14.02 -11.99 -6.75
CA ALA A 72 14.21 -11.18 -7.95
C ALA A 72 15.69 -10.91 -8.24
N VAL A 73 16.51 -10.66 -7.21
CA VAL A 73 17.96 -10.50 -7.36
C VAL A 73 18.61 -11.80 -7.84
N GLU A 74 18.18 -12.95 -7.33
CA GLU A 74 18.63 -14.26 -7.82
C GLU A 74 18.25 -14.47 -9.30
N ASP A 75 16.99 -14.15 -9.67
CA ASP A 75 16.52 -14.23 -11.06
C ASP A 75 17.34 -13.29 -11.98
N LEU A 76 17.60 -12.05 -11.55
CA LEU A 76 18.42 -11.10 -12.29
C LEU A 76 19.85 -11.58 -12.47
N ASN A 77 20.44 -12.23 -11.48
CA ASN A 77 21.77 -12.81 -11.60
C ASN A 77 21.80 -14.02 -12.54
N ILE A 78 20.67 -14.71 -12.74
CA ILE A 78 20.52 -15.79 -13.73
C ILE A 78 20.30 -15.19 -15.13
N VAL A 79 19.41 -14.22 -15.27
CA VAL A 79 19.07 -13.55 -16.55
C VAL A 79 20.24 -12.72 -17.06
N ARG A 80 21.04 -12.13 -16.16
CA ARG A 80 22.22 -11.29 -16.46
C ARG A 80 21.91 -10.12 -17.38
N PRO A 81 21.00 -9.21 -16.98
CA PRO A 81 20.79 -8.00 -17.76
C PRO A 81 22.06 -7.13 -17.75
N ASP A 82 22.19 -6.26 -18.75
CA ASP A 82 23.30 -5.32 -18.85
C ASP A 82 23.27 -4.23 -17.79
N ALA A 83 22.07 -3.86 -17.37
CA ALA A 83 21.81 -2.90 -16.31
C ALA A 83 20.50 -3.22 -15.58
N VAL A 84 20.41 -2.79 -14.33
CA VAL A 84 19.19 -2.83 -13.51
C VAL A 84 18.85 -1.42 -13.10
N PHE A 85 17.65 -0.98 -13.39
CA PHE A 85 17.06 0.28 -12.92
C PHE A 85 15.96 0.00 -11.90
N THR A 86 15.58 1.01 -11.10
CA THR A 86 14.34 0.99 -10.33
C THR A 86 13.34 1.99 -10.88
N VAL A 87 12.12 1.95 -10.40
CA VAL A 87 11.11 3.00 -10.61
C VAL A 87 10.76 3.73 -9.31
N GLY A 88 11.61 3.62 -8.29
CA GLY A 88 11.41 4.26 -6.99
C GLY A 88 10.77 3.37 -5.96
N ASP A 89 10.46 3.97 -4.80
CA ASP A 89 9.85 3.32 -3.65
C ASP A 89 10.63 2.07 -3.17
N MET A 90 11.92 2.30 -2.94
CA MET A 90 12.87 1.27 -2.49
C MET A 90 12.76 1.00 -0.99
N VAL A 91 12.35 2.00 -0.20
CA VAL A 91 12.17 1.89 1.26
C VAL A 91 10.68 1.87 1.62
N GLN A 92 10.34 1.53 2.87
CA GLN A 92 8.96 1.62 3.35
C GLN A 92 8.49 3.06 3.42
N GLY A 93 9.32 3.97 3.98
CA GLY A 93 9.13 5.41 3.92
C GLY A 93 7.87 5.91 4.61
N TYR A 94 7.42 5.28 5.69
CA TYR A 94 6.30 5.75 6.53
C TYR A 94 6.76 6.47 7.80
N THR A 95 8.05 6.78 7.90
CA THR A 95 8.67 7.33 9.10
C THR A 95 9.06 8.79 8.94
N ARG A 96 9.03 9.55 10.04
CA ARG A 96 9.64 10.88 10.17
C ARG A 96 11.05 10.82 10.75
N SER A 97 11.45 9.67 11.26
CA SER A 97 12.78 9.43 11.81
C SER A 97 13.78 9.17 10.69
N THR A 98 14.80 10.02 10.60
CA THR A 98 15.87 9.82 9.63
C THR A 98 16.67 8.55 9.91
N SER A 99 16.83 8.15 11.19
CA SER A 99 17.54 6.92 11.55
C SER A 99 16.75 5.67 11.15
N THR A 100 15.43 5.69 11.29
CA THR A 100 14.56 4.60 10.81
C THR A 100 14.63 4.49 9.30
N TRP A 101 14.55 5.62 8.60
CA TRP A 101 14.70 5.67 7.16
C TRP A 101 16.08 5.13 6.71
N ASP A 102 17.16 5.50 7.39
CA ASP A 102 18.50 4.95 7.12
C ASP A 102 18.55 3.43 7.29
N ALA A 103 17.90 2.90 8.31
CA ALA A 103 17.82 1.46 8.54
C ALA A 103 17.06 0.72 7.42
N GLU A 104 15.99 1.32 6.91
CA GLU A 104 15.25 0.79 5.74
C GLU A 104 16.08 0.83 4.46
N VAL A 105 16.86 1.92 4.25
CA VAL A 105 17.82 1.99 3.14
C VAL A 105 18.88 0.91 3.25
N ASP A 106 19.45 0.71 4.45
CA ASP A 106 20.44 -0.33 4.68
C ASP A 106 19.85 -1.73 4.44
N GLU A 107 18.59 -1.96 4.78
CA GLU A 107 17.88 -3.22 4.49
C GLU A 107 17.77 -3.44 2.97
N TYR A 108 17.28 -2.43 2.24
CA TYR A 108 17.15 -2.51 0.79
C TYR A 108 18.51 -2.73 0.11
N GLN A 109 19.51 -1.96 0.50
CA GLN A 109 20.87 -2.07 -0.06
C GLN A 109 21.48 -3.45 0.20
N ARG A 110 21.25 -4.04 1.39
CA ARG A 110 21.65 -5.44 1.65
C ARG A 110 20.93 -6.43 0.74
N GLY A 111 19.63 -6.19 0.49
CA GLY A 111 18.82 -7.03 -0.40
C GLY A 111 19.34 -7.04 -1.84
N VAL A 112 19.76 -5.88 -2.35
CA VAL A 112 20.27 -5.75 -3.73
C VAL A 112 21.78 -5.92 -3.86
N ALA A 113 22.54 -5.97 -2.77
CA ALA A 113 24.00 -6.11 -2.79
C ALA A 113 24.53 -7.32 -3.61
N PRO A 114 23.83 -8.47 -3.68
CA PRO A 114 24.27 -9.60 -4.51
C PRO A 114 24.12 -9.39 -6.03
N LEU A 115 23.49 -8.30 -6.49
CA LEU A 115 23.37 -8.01 -7.93
C LEU A 115 24.74 -7.95 -8.60
N THR A 116 24.86 -8.66 -9.72
CA THR A 116 26.08 -8.66 -10.56
C THR A 116 26.02 -7.60 -11.66
N ALA A 117 24.85 -7.14 -12.04
CA ALA A 117 24.64 -6.08 -13.02
C ALA A 117 24.80 -4.68 -12.40
N ARG A 118 25.05 -3.66 -13.23
CA ARG A 118 25.03 -2.26 -12.82
C ARG A 118 23.64 -1.85 -12.33
N PHE A 119 23.59 -1.06 -11.26
CA PHE A 119 22.34 -0.64 -10.63
C PHE A 119 22.16 0.87 -10.71
N TYR A 120 20.99 1.33 -11.14
CA TYR A 120 20.63 2.73 -11.35
C TYR A 120 19.31 3.04 -10.64
N PRO A 121 19.33 3.74 -9.48
CA PRO A 121 18.13 4.01 -8.69
C PRO A 121 17.31 5.16 -9.26
N THR A 122 15.99 5.05 -9.18
CA THR A 122 15.03 6.14 -9.41
C THR A 122 14.40 6.53 -8.07
N PRO A 123 14.22 7.82 -7.74
CA PRO A 123 13.56 8.21 -6.50
C PRO A 123 12.05 8.05 -6.57
N GLY A 124 11.45 7.43 -5.54
CA GLY A 124 10.01 7.37 -5.33
C GLY A 124 9.56 8.25 -4.16
N ASN A 125 8.25 8.39 -3.98
CA ASN A 125 7.74 9.26 -2.92
C ASN A 125 8.06 8.74 -1.52
N HIS A 126 8.10 7.44 -1.32
CA HIS A 126 8.51 6.86 -0.04
C HIS A 126 9.99 7.06 0.25
N ASP A 127 10.81 7.18 -0.78
CA ASP A 127 12.24 7.44 -0.65
C ASP A 127 12.54 8.89 -0.25
N VAL A 128 11.76 9.87 -0.77
CA VAL A 128 12.11 11.30 -0.70
C VAL A 128 11.16 12.16 0.14
N ILE A 129 9.94 11.70 0.38
CA ILE A 129 8.95 12.36 1.24
C ILE A 129 8.88 11.62 2.57
N SER A 130 8.90 10.27 2.51
CA SER A 130 8.75 9.40 3.67
C SER A 130 7.49 9.77 4.48
N GLY A 131 7.59 9.86 5.81
CA GLY A 131 6.50 10.30 6.68
C GLY A 131 6.35 11.80 6.83
N SER A 132 7.07 12.63 6.07
CA SER A 132 6.92 14.07 6.14
C SER A 132 5.56 14.52 5.59
N ARG A 133 4.89 15.40 6.33
CA ARG A 133 3.61 16.02 5.92
C ARG A 133 3.75 17.51 5.64
N THR A 134 4.97 18.01 5.70
CA THR A 134 5.29 19.40 5.41
C THR A 134 5.58 19.55 3.93
N PRO A 135 4.75 20.23 3.14
CA PRO A 135 5.05 20.48 1.73
C PRO A 135 6.40 21.18 1.56
N GLY A 136 7.22 20.70 0.63
CA GLY A 136 8.55 21.22 0.39
C GLY A 136 9.62 20.77 1.38
N ASP A 137 9.32 19.87 2.30
CA ASP A 137 10.34 19.30 3.20
C ASP A 137 11.33 18.44 2.41
N ALA A 138 12.55 18.94 2.26
CA ALA A 138 13.60 18.29 1.50
C ALA A 138 14.50 17.35 2.33
N THR A 139 14.14 17.06 3.58
CA THR A 139 14.99 16.26 4.50
C THR A 139 15.33 14.91 3.88
N PHE A 140 14.33 14.13 3.47
CA PHE A 140 14.57 12.80 2.91
C PHE A 140 15.11 12.86 1.47
N ALA A 141 14.76 13.88 0.70
CA ALA A 141 15.34 14.08 -0.62
C ALA A 141 16.85 14.41 -0.53
N ALA A 142 17.29 15.12 0.50
CA ALA A 142 18.70 15.35 0.77
C ALA A 142 19.41 14.05 1.16
N LYS A 143 18.81 13.24 2.03
CA LYS A 143 19.34 11.92 2.41
C LYS A 143 19.36 10.95 1.23
N TYR A 144 18.36 10.99 0.35
CA TYR A 144 18.39 10.21 -0.88
C TYR A 144 19.61 10.55 -1.74
N ARG A 145 19.89 11.86 -1.92
CA ARG A 145 21.08 12.28 -2.67
C ARG A 145 22.38 11.78 -2.04
N GLU A 146 22.45 11.75 -0.73
CA GLU A 146 23.62 11.22 -0.01
C GLU A 146 23.80 9.72 -0.21
N ARG A 147 22.70 8.94 -0.18
CA ARG A 147 22.72 7.48 -0.19
C ARG A 147 22.69 6.87 -1.58
N PHE A 148 22.01 7.51 -2.53
CA PHE A 148 21.72 6.97 -3.87
C PHE A 148 22.22 7.87 -5.02
N GLY A 149 22.42 9.14 -4.80
CA GLY A 149 22.89 10.10 -5.80
C GLY A 149 21.80 11.04 -6.32
N PRO A 150 21.92 11.51 -7.58
CA PRO A 150 21.03 12.55 -8.11
C PRO A 150 19.58 12.08 -8.21
N LEU A 151 18.63 13.04 -8.08
CA LEU A 151 17.21 12.76 -8.20
C LEU A 151 16.73 12.61 -9.65
N TRP A 152 17.44 13.23 -10.60
CA TRP A 152 17.23 13.04 -12.04
C TRP A 152 18.56 13.05 -12.77
N TYR A 153 18.69 12.19 -13.76
CA TYR A 153 19.92 12.01 -14.54
C TYR A 153 19.66 11.17 -15.79
N SER A 154 20.64 11.06 -16.66
CA SER A 154 20.59 10.18 -17.83
C SER A 154 21.73 9.18 -17.81
N VAL A 155 21.49 8.01 -18.39
CA VAL A 155 22.47 6.94 -18.56
C VAL A 155 22.58 6.61 -20.04
N GLU A 156 23.75 6.77 -20.59
CA GLU A 156 24.09 6.30 -21.93
C GLU A 156 24.47 4.83 -21.88
N LEU A 157 23.63 3.99 -22.43
CA LEU A 157 23.88 2.58 -22.63
C LEU A 157 24.43 2.32 -24.06
N ASP A 158 24.94 1.14 -24.31
CA ASP A 158 25.49 0.83 -25.64
C ASP A 158 24.44 0.96 -26.76
N LEU A 159 23.24 0.43 -26.53
CA LEU A 159 22.15 0.41 -27.53
C LEU A 159 20.93 1.25 -27.14
N ALA A 160 21.00 2.05 -26.06
CA ALA A 160 19.88 2.85 -25.61
C ALA A 160 20.34 4.11 -24.85
N THR A 161 19.42 5.01 -24.56
CA THR A 161 19.58 6.06 -23.55
C THR A 161 18.40 5.97 -22.58
N ALA A 162 18.71 5.83 -21.29
CA ALA A 162 17.74 5.91 -20.20
C ALA A 162 17.76 7.33 -19.59
N ILE A 163 16.59 7.92 -19.38
CA ILE A 163 16.43 9.24 -18.76
C ILE A 163 15.58 9.08 -17.50
N ILE A 164 16.17 9.32 -16.35
CA ILE A 164 15.53 9.18 -15.05
C ILE A 164 14.98 10.54 -14.63
N LEU A 165 13.68 10.60 -14.29
CA LEU A 165 12.98 11.80 -13.87
C LEU A 165 12.60 11.72 -12.40
N PHE A 166 12.53 12.88 -11.76
CA PHE A 166 12.03 13.03 -10.41
C PHE A 166 10.56 13.48 -10.43
N SER A 167 9.66 12.58 -10.07
CA SER A 167 8.20 12.84 -10.13
C SER A 167 7.68 13.64 -8.94
N ASP A 168 8.43 13.74 -7.85
CA ASP A 168 7.97 14.30 -6.58
C ASP A 168 8.67 15.62 -6.21
N GLU A 169 8.94 16.49 -7.21
CA GLU A 169 9.61 17.77 -7.00
C GLU A 169 8.89 18.69 -6.02
N GLY A 170 7.57 18.55 -5.88
CA GLY A 170 6.77 19.28 -4.90
C GLY A 170 6.97 18.81 -3.46
N LEU A 171 7.66 17.69 -3.23
CA LEU A 171 7.98 17.13 -1.92
C LEU A 171 6.75 17.14 -0.98
N GLY A 172 5.69 16.43 -1.37
CA GLY A 172 4.46 16.34 -0.58
C GLY A 172 3.41 17.43 -0.84
N ASP A 173 3.62 18.34 -1.79
CA ASP A 173 2.54 19.17 -2.30
C ASP A 173 1.46 18.28 -2.94
N SER A 174 0.21 18.63 -2.70
CA SER A 174 -0.94 17.93 -3.26
C SER A 174 -1.03 18.03 -4.80
N LYS A 175 -0.31 18.96 -5.40
CA LYS A 175 -0.26 19.16 -6.85
C LYS A 175 1.05 18.63 -7.42
N MET A 176 0.96 17.51 -8.13
CA MET A 176 2.07 17.03 -8.94
C MET A 176 2.50 18.09 -9.95
N ASN A 177 3.79 18.27 -10.11
CA ASN A 177 4.35 19.24 -11.04
C ASN A 177 5.75 18.79 -11.52
N ILE A 178 6.16 19.29 -12.69
CA ILE A 178 7.54 19.30 -13.16
C ILE A 178 7.99 20.77 -13.18
N THR A 179 9.04 21.08 -12.45
CA THR A 179 9.60 22.45 -12.45
C THR A 179 10.18 22.82 -13.82
N GLU A 180 10.28 24.11 -14.08
CA GLU A 180 10.91 24.58 -15.33
C GLU A 180 12.40 24.19 -15.40
N THR A 181 13.03 24.02 -14.25
CA THR A 181 14.43 23.55 -14.17
C THR A 181 14.54 22.12 -14.69
N GLN A 182 13.70 21.20 -14.17
CA GLN A 182 13.73 19.82 -14.66
C GLN A 182 13.23 19.73 -16.10
N LEU A 183 12.18 20.48 -16.48
CA LEU A 183 11.67 20.49 -17.84
C LEU A 183 12.73 20.93 -18.87
N SER A 184 13.47 22.00 -18.56
CA SER A 184 14.58 22.47 -19.41
C SER A 184 15.69 21.42 -19.52
N TRP A 185 15.98 20.73 -18.41
CA TRP A 185 16.95 19.64 -18.39
C TRP A 185 16.45 18.45 -19.24
N ILE A 186 15.16 18.06 -19.12
CA ILE A 186 14.54 17.01 -19.94
C ILE A 186 14.72 17.32 -21.42
N ALA A 187 14.43 18.55 -21.83
CA ALA A 187 14.59 18.94 -23.23
C ALA A 187 16.05 18.78 -23.70
N GLY A 188 17.03 19.21 -22.91
CA GLY A 188 18.45 19.06 -23.21
C GLY A 188 18.89 17.59 -23.26
N ALA A 189 18.43 16.76 -22.30
CA ALA A 189 18.74 15.34 -22.24
C ALA A 189 18.16 14.58 -23.45
N LEU A 190 16.93 14.90 -23.83
CA LEU A 190 16.28 14.32 -25.00
C LEU A 190 16.99 14.74 -26.31
N ASP A 191 17.34 16.01 -26.44
CA ASP A 191 18.11 16.50 -27.62
C ASP A 191 19.49 15.82 -27.72
N ALA A 192 20.14 15.54 -26.58
CA ALA A 192 21.41 14.81 -26.56
C ALA A 192 21.22 13.33 -26.91
N ALA A 193 20.18 12.68 -26.37
CA ALA A 193 19.86 11.29 -26.64
C ALA A 193 19.50 11.07 -28.12
N ALA A 194 18.68 11.94 -28.70
CA ALA A 194 18.29 11.88 -30.11
C ALA A 194 19.49 11.90 -31.08
N LYS A 195 20.56 12.64 -30.75
CA LYS A 195 21.78 12.67 -31.57
C LYS A 195 22.52 11.34 -31.63
N ARG A 196 22.28 10.44 -30.65
CA ARG A 196 22.87 9.11 -30.64
C ARG A 196 22.19 8.14 -31.61
N GLY A 197 20.96 8.45 -32.03
CA GLY A 197 20.18 7.58 -32.92
C GLY A 197 19.89 6.19 -32.33
N LYS A 198 19.80 6.10 -31.01
CA LYS A 198 19.49 4.86 -30.25
C LYS A 198 18.13 5.00 -29.59
N PRO A 199 17.45 3.88 -29.26
CA PRO A 199 16.24 3.91 -28.45
C PRO A 199 16.35 4.76 -27.21
N ILE A 200 15.30 5.50 -26.89
CA ILE A 200 15.22 6.39 -25.74
C ILE A 200 14.04 5.97 -24.87
N PHE A 201 14.28 5.68 -23.60
CA PHE A 201 13.20 5.43 -22.65
C PHE A 201 13.38 6.27 -21.38
N LEU A 202 12.24 6.67 -20.81
CA LEU A 202 12.20 7.46 -19.59
C LEU A 202 11.73 6.60 -18.43
N LEU A 203 12.30 6.83 -17.26
CA LEU A 203 11.92 6.18 -16.00
C LEU A 203 11.52 7.25 -14.98
N MET A 204 10.45 7.00 -14.24
CA MET A 204 10.02 7.84 -13.13
C MET A 204 9.22 7.00 -12.14
N HIS A 205 8.97 7.53 -10.94
CA HIS A 205 8.15 6.81 -9.98
C HIS A 205 6.66 7.00 -10.28
N ARG A 206 6.12 8.21 -10.12
CA ARG A 206 4.70 8.44 -10.39
C ARG A 206 4.44 8.58 -11.89
N PRO A 207 3.36 7.98 -12.41
CA PRO A 207 2.98 8.11 -13.82
C PRO A 207 2.47 9.54 -14.10
N MET A 208 3.38 10.48 -14.32
CA MET A 208 3.11 11.92 -14.42
C MET A 208 2.09 12.27 -15.49
N TRP A 209 1.94 11.46 -16.52
CA TRP A 209 0.92 11.65 -17.58
C TRP A 209 -0.52 11.42 -17.12
N ARG A 210 -0.70 10.85 -15.90
CA ARG A 210 -2.01 10.62 -15.27
C ARG A 210 -2.47 11.80 -14.42
N TYR A 211 -1.62 12.77 -14.14
CA TYR A 211 -1.91 13.90 -13.27
C TYR A 211 -2.17 15.17 -14.10
N ALA A 212 -3.42 15.66 -14.12
CA ALA A 212 -3.82 16.83 -14.91
C ALA A 212 -3.00 18.09 -14.57
N SER A 213 -2.56 18.24 -13.30
CA SER A 213 -1.75 19.38 -12.86
C SER A 213 -0.37 19.45 -13.53
N VAL A 214 0.15 18.33 -13.99
CA VAL A 214 1.47 18.26 -14.67
C VAL A 214 1.41 18.80 -16.09
N LYS A 215 0.24 18.71 -16.74
CA LYS A 215 0.06 19.05 -18.16
C LYS A 215 1.07 18.32 -19.06
N TRP A 216 1.23 17.03 -18.83
CA TRP A 216 2.22 16.20 -19.51
C TRP A 216 2.11 16.28 -21.03
N GLN A 217 0.89 16.17 -21.56
CA GLN A 217 0.61 16.21 -22.99
C GLN A 217 0.96 17.55 -23.66
N GLU A 218 0.94 18.64 -22.89
CA GLU A 218 1.28 19.98 -23.38
C GLU A 218 2.77 20.30 -23.26
N ARG A 219 3.42 19.81 -22.17
CA ARG A 219 4.75 20.25 -21.77
C ARG A 219 5.87 19.26 -22.10
N VAL A 220 5.60 17.95 -21.94
CA VAL A 220 6.61 16.89 -22.06
C VAL A 220 6.42 16.06 -23.33
N GLN A 221 5.19 15.69 -23.65
CA GLN A 221 4.90 14.86 -24.83
C GLN A 221 5.51 15.43 -26.14
N PRO A 222 5.42 16.73 -26.45
CA PRO A 222 6.05 17.28 -27.65
C PRO A 222 7.58 17.14 -27.68
N LEU A 223 8.22 17.13 -26.51
CA LEU A 223 9.66 16.91 -26.41
C LEU A 223 10.03 15.46 -26.70
N LEU A 224 9.21 14.51 -26.22
CA LEU A 224 9.38 13.08 -26.48
C LEU A 224 9.26 12.78 -27.99
N GLU A 225 8.21 13.31 -28.61
CA GLU A 225 7.94 13.14 -30.05
C GLU A 225 9.08 13.73 -30.89
N LYS A 226 9.51 14.94 -30.58
CA LYS A 226 10.65 15.59 -31.26
C LYS A 226 11.93 14.77 -31.17
N ALA A 227 12.18 14.14 -30.01
CA ALA A 227 13.38 13.34 -29.78
C ALA A 227 13.25 11.91 -30.34
N GLY A 228 12.06 11.45 -30.71
CA GLY A 228 11.80 10.07 -31.09
C GLY A 228 11.93 9.11 -29.91
N ALA A 229 11.44 9.50 -28.74
CA ALA A 229 11.46 8.64 -27.56
C ALA A 229 10.49 7.45 -27.75
N ASP A 230 10.92 6.26 -27.32
CA ASP A 230 10.20 4.99 -27.54
C ASP A 230 9.24 4.66 -26.40
N ALA A 231 9.65 4.88 -25.14
CA ALA A 231 8.85 4.46 -24.00
C ALA A 231 8.99 5.38 -22.79
N VAL A 232 7.93 5.44 -21.98
CA VAL A 232 7.88 6.04 -20.64
C VAL A 232 7.39 4.98 -19.67
N ILE A 233 8.13 4.75 -18.59
CA ILE A 233 7.87 3.67 -17.65
C ILE A 233 7.81 4.26 -16.23
N ALA A 234 6.78 3.90 -15.46
CA ALA A 234 6.58 4.36 -14.10
C ALA A 234 6.16 3.22 -13.16
N GLY A 235 6.19 3.46 -11.85
CA GLY A 235 5.73 2.57 -10.79
C GLY A 235 4.50 3.12 -10.06
N HIS A 236 4.58 3.15 -8.70
CA HIS A 236 3.65 3.80 -7.79
C HIS A 236 2.31 3.09 -7.55
N PHE A 237 1.69 2.51 -8.56
CA PHE A 237 0.36 1.91 -8.43
C PHE A 237 0.39 0.46 -7.92
N HIS A 238 1.56 -0.15 -7.83
CA HIS A 238 1.74 -1.57 -7.53
C HIS A 238 0.89 -2.49 -8.43
N ALA A 239 0.43 -1.97 -9.56
CA ALA A 239 -0.41 -2.67 -10.52
C ALA A 239 0.13 -2.48 -11.93
N MET A 240 0.55 -3.58 -12.54
CA MET A 240 1.09 -3.59 -13.88
C MET A 240 0.01 -3.26 -14.92
N GLN A 241 0.33 -2.36 -15.82
CA GLN A 241 -0.55 -2.01 -16.94
C GLN A 241 0.23 -1.36 -18.10
N ARG A 242 -0.33 -1.45 -19.29
CA ARG A 242 0.09 -0.71 -20.45
C ARG A 242 -0.99 0.27 -20.88
N ASP A 243 -0.64 1.56 -20.91
CA ASP A 243 -1.51 2.60 -21.44
C ASP A 243 -1.47 2.62 -22.97
N ALA A 244 -2.39 3.34 -23.60
CA ALA A 244 -2.36 3.54 -25.02
C ALA A 244 -1.14 4.35 -25.47
N ASP A 245 -0.57 4.02 -26.61
CA ASP A 245 0.53 4.78 -27.21
C ASP A 245 0.04 6.19 -27.59
N VAL A 246 0.92 7.15 -27.42
CA VAL A 246 0.67 8.53 -27.85
C VAL A 246 1.73 8.91 -28.87
N ASN A 247 1.32 9.03 -30.12
CA ASN A 247 2.18 9.41 -31.23
C ASN A 247 3.49 8.61 -31.34
N GLY A 248 3.39 7.29 -31.10
CA GLY A 248 4.51 6.35 -31.18
C GLY A 248 5.27 6.15 -29.87
N VAL A 249 4.99 6.92 -28.84
CA VAL A 249 5.57 6.73 -27.50
C VAL A 249 4.74 5.75 -26.69
N GLN A 250 5.35 4.70 -26.18
CA GLN A 250 4.71 3.69 -25.33
C GLN A 250 4.65 4.17 -23.87
N TYR A 251 3.58 3.81 -23.16
CA TYR A 251 3.41 4.16 -21.75
C TYR A 251 3.14 2.91 -20.91
N HIS A 252 4.01 2.64 -19.92
CA HIS A 252 3.94 1.48 -19.07
C HIS A 252 3.90 1.89 -17.60
N ILE A 253 3.07 1.23 -16.80
CA ILE A 253 3.17 1.26 -15.35
C ILE A 253 3.51 -0.16 -14.92
N VAL A 254 4.55 -0.30 -14.10
CA VAL A 254 4.99 -1.58 -13.55
C VAL A 254 4.41 -1.79 -12.17
N GLY A 255 4.30 -3.05 -11.75
CA GLY A 255 3.72 -3.42 -10.47
C GLY A 255 4.73 -3.29 -9.33
N THR A 256 5.02 -4.40 -8.65
CA THR A 256 5.87 -4.38 -7.46
C THR A 256 6.81 -5.58 -7.42
N CYS A 257 7.91 -5.45 -6.66
CA CYS A 257 8.80 -6.53 -6.30
C CYS A 257 9.17 -6.46 -4.82
N GLY A 258 8.38 -7.13 -3.99
CA GLY A 258 8.45 -7.07 -2.54
C GLY A 258 7.53 -6.03 -1.91
N GLY A 259 6.79 -5.25 -2.69
CA GLY A 259 5.72 -4.38 -2.21
C GLY A 259 4.41 -5.12 -2.02
N MET A 260 3.45 -4.44 -1.41
CA MET A 260 2.12 -5.00 -1.13
C MET A 260 1.36 -5.33 -2.41
N ILE A 261 0.75 -6.50 -2.43
CA ILE A 261 -0.28 -6.91 -3.38
C ILE A 261 -1.52 -7.36 -2.60
N ASP A 262 -2.68 -6.88 -2.99
CA ASP A 262 -3.97 -7.19 -2.35
C ASP A 262 -5.01 -7.72 -3.36
N GLN A 263 -4.58 -7.99 -4.60
CA GLN A 263 -5.41 -8.50 -5.67
C GLN A 263 -4.72 -9.63 -6.46
N HIS A 264 -5.51 -10.29 -7.28
CA HIS A 264 -5.05 -11.39 -8.12
C HIS A 264 -4.09 -10.88 -9.24
N PRO A 265 -3.11 -11.69 -9.70
CA PRO A 265 -2.22 -11.34 -10.81
C PRO A 265 -2.92 -10.84 -12.08
N LEU A 266 -4.07 -11.41 -12.44
CA LEU A 266 -4.88 -10.93 -13.57
C LEU A 266 -5.58 -9.58 -13.30
N ALA A 267 -5.58 -9.12 -12.05
CA ALA A 267 -5.94 -7.75 -11.71
C ALA A 267 -4.72 -6.79 -11.75
N GLY A 268 -3.60 -7.21 -12.31
CA GLY A 268 -2.39 -6.42 -12.50
C GLY A 268 -1.41 -6.45 -11.34
N GLN A 269 -1.76 -7.07 -10.22
CA GLN A 269 -0.93 -7.09 -9.02
C GLN A 269 -0.17 -8.42 -8.90
N LEU A 270 1.11 -8.38 -9.19
CA LEU A 270 2.01 -9.52 -9.04
C LEU A 270 3.43 -9.07 -8.75
N GLN A 271 4.18 -9.92 -8.09
CA GLN A 271 5.61 -9.72 -7.87
C GLN A 271 6.36 -10.05 -9.18
N HIS A 272 6.95 -9.05 -9.83
CA HIS A 272 7.55 -9.23 -11.14
C HIS A 272 8.76 -8.33 -11.39
N LEU A 273 9.51 -8.68 -12.42
CA LEU A 273 10.52 -7.86 -13.06
C LEU A 273 9.99 -7.36 -14.41
N THR A 274 10.45 -6.22 -14.85
CA THR A 274 10.22 -5.71 -16.20
C THR A 274 11.52 -5.63 -16.95
N PHE A 275 11.50 -5.96 -18.23
CA PHE A 275 12.67 -5.89 -19.09
C PHE A 275 12.43 -4.96 -20.28
N VAL A 276 13.48 -4.25 -20.64
CA VAL A 276 13.56 -3.43 -21.86
C VAL A 276 14.69 -3.99 -22.69
N ASP A 277 14.35 -4.61 -23.80
CA ASP A 277 15.32 -5.12 -24.78
C ASP A 277 15.48 -4.09 -25.89
N CYS A 278 16.71 -3.64 -26.12
CA CYS A 278 17.09 -2.72 -27.19
C CYS A 278 17.99 -3.41 -28.18
N THR A 279 17.71 -3.32 -29.48
CA THR A 279 18.44 -3.99 -30.54
C THR A 279 19.31 -3.04 -31.33
N GLU A 280 20.32 -3.56 -32.02
CA GLU A 280 21.22 -2.77 -32.89
C GLU A 280 20.48 -2.07 -34.04
N ASP A 281 19.35 -2.63 -34.49
CA ASP A 281 18.49 -2.02 -35.51
C ASP A 281 17.54 -0.97 -34.95
N GLY A 282 17.73 -0.55 -33.69
CA GLY A 282 17.03 0.56 -33.08
C GLY A 282 15.63 0.25 -32.60
N LYS A 283 15.29 -1.01 -32.33
CA LYS A 283 13.99 -1.39 -31.77
C LYS A 283 14.06 -1.50 -30.25
N LEU A 284 12.97 -1.11 -29.59
CA LEU A 284 12.77 -1.28 -28.16
C LEU A 284 11.56 -2.20 -27.95
N ARG A 285 11.72 -3.18 -27.04
CA ARG A 285 10.65 -4.07 -26.61
C ARG A 285 10.60 -4.13 -25.08
N VAL A 286 9.41 -3.90 -24.53
CA VAL A 286 9.14 -4.10 -23.10
C VAL A 286 8.45 -5.44 -22.88
N TRP A 287 8.86 -6.17 -21.84
CA TRP A 287 8.22 -7.41 -21.43
C TRP A 287 8.40 -7.63 -19.93
N HIS A 288 7.61 -8.53 -19.35
CA HIS A 288 7.55 -8.73 -17.92
C HIS A 288 7.83 -10.19 -17.59
N GLN A 289 8.51 -10.38 -16.46
CA GLN A 289 8.76 -11.70 -15.88
C GLN A 289 8.28 -11.68 -14.44
N PRO A 290 7.14 -12.29 -14.12
CA PRO A 290 6.88 -12.63 -12.73
C PRO A 290 8.02 -13.47 -12.21
N VAL A 291 8.34 -13.38 -10.96
CA VAL A 291 9.38 -14.20 -10.37
C VAL A 291 9.10 -15.68 -10.72
N GLY A 292 9.82 -16.23 -11.73
CA GLY A 292 9.68 -17.58 -12.28
C GLY A 292 8.83 -17.75 -13.55
N LEU A 293 8.23 -16.68 -14.14
CA LEU A 293 7.45 -16.77 -15.38
C LEU A 293 7.69 -15.56 -16.30
N VAL A 294 7.45 -15.76 -17.60
CA VAL A 294 7.57 -14.71 -18.63
C VAL A 294 6.18 -14.31 -19.10
N LEU A 295 5.88 -13.00 -19.06
CA LEU A 295 4.62 -12.44 -19.54
C LEU A 295 4.86 -11.37 -20.64
N PRO A 296 3.94 -11.22 -21.62
CA PRO A 296 4.03 -10.12 -22.59
C PRO A 296 3.78 -8.76 -21.92
N GLU A 297 4.24 -7.68 -22.55
CA GLU A 297 4.13 -6.31 -22.01
C GLU A 297 2.69 -5.84 -21.83
N ASP A 298 1.77 -6.36 -22.65
CA ASP A 298 0.34 -6.03 -22.60
C ASP A 298 -0.49 -7.07 -21.84
N PHE A 299 0.16 -7.88 -20.97
CA PHE A 299 -0.54 -8.91 -20.20
C PHE A 299 -1.73 -8.37 -19.42
N ILE A 300 -1.60 -7.17 -18.85
CA ILE A 300 -2.69 -6.40 -18.25
C ILE A 300 -2.82 -5.07 -18.99
N THR A 301 -4.05 -4.73 -19.37
CA THR A 301 -4.35 -3.46 -20.05
C THR A 301 -4.89 -2.42 -19.05
N ARG A 302 -4.85 -1.15 -19.45
CA ARG A 302 -5.47 -0.07 -18.68
C ARG A 302 -6.97 -0.30 -18.50
N ALA A 303 -7.67 -0.72 -19.57
CA ALA A 303 -9.11 -0.92 -19.54
C ALA A 303 -9.50 -1.94 -18.46
N ASP A 304 -8.72 -3.02 -18.32
CA ASP A 304 -8.96 -4.05 -17.31
C ASP A 304 -8.61 -3.54 -15.91
N GLN A 305 -7.54 -2.74 -15.76
CA GLN A 305 -7.21 -2.11 -14.48
C GLN A 305 -8.25 -1.08 -14.05
N ASP A 306 -8.76 -0.27 -14.96
CA ASP A 306 -9.83 0.70 -14.65
C ASP A 306 -11.10 -0.04 -14.15
N ARG A 307 -11.39 -1.24 -14.67
CA ARG A 307 -12.46 -2.12 -14.15
C ARG A 307 -12.17 -2.62 -12.73
N VAL A 308 -10.95 -3.08 -12.48
CA VAL A 308 -10.51 -3.53 -11.15
C VAL A 308 -10.62 -2.37 -10.15
N PHE A 309 -10.10 -1.19 -10.48
CA PHE A 309 -10.18 -0.03 -9.61
C PHE A 309 -11.64 0.38 -9.34
N ALA A 310 -12.50 0.39 -10.35
CA ALA A 310 -13.90 0.71 -10.18
C ALA A 310 -14.63 -0.26 -9.23
N LEU A 311 -14.29 -1.55 -9.27
CA LEU A 311 -14.86 -2.56 -8.35
C LEU A 311 -14.31 -2.39 -6.92
N ARG A 312 -13.06 -1.95 -6.76
CA ARG A 312 -12.39 -1.79 -5.45
C ARG A 312 -12.73 -0.48 -4.74
N GLU A 313 -13.23 0.52 -5.46
CA GLU A 313 -13.56 1.80 -4.85
C GLU A 313 -14.46 1.62 -3.62
N PRO A 314 -14.08 2.22 -2.47
CA PRO A 314 -14.89 2.14 -1.26
C PRO A 314 -16.30 2.68 -1.54
N LYS A 315 -17.32 1.89 -1.31
CA LYS A 315 -18.74 2.18 -1.54
C LYS A 315 -19.27 1.86 -2.95
N SER A 316 -18.45 1.37 -3.89
CA SER A 316 -18.95 1.16 -5.25
C SER A 316 -19.51 -0.24 -5.50
N ALA A 317 -18.75 -1.31 -5.21
CA ALA A 317 -19.13 -2.64 -5.66
C ALA A 317 -19.88 -3.47 -4.62
N VAL A 318 -19.34 -3.66 -3.40
CA VAL A 318 -20.00 -4.50 -2.38
C VAL A 318 -20.08 -3.77 -1.05
N GLN A 319 -21.26 -3.71 -0.48
CA GLN A 319 -21.52 -3.14 0.84
C GLN A 319 -22.36 -4.11 1.67
N ALA A 320 -22.01 -4.31 2.93
CA ALA A 320 -22.85 -5.01 3.86
C ALA A 320 -23.85 -4.04 4.51
N GLU A 321 -25.12 -4.42 4.48
CA GLU A 321 -26.20 -3.71 5.16
C GLU A 321 -26.81 -4.59 6.25
N GLY A 322 -27.42 -3.95 7.24
CA GLY A 322 -27.92 -4.67 8.42
C GLY A 322 -26.77 -5.05 9.35
N ALA A 323 -27.10 -5.43 10.56
CA ALA A 323 -26.11 -5.76 11.57
C ALA A 323 -26.22 -7.25 11.97
N VAL A 324 -25.06 -7.87 12.12
CA VAL A 324 -24.92 -9.22 12.68
C VAL A 324 -24.67 -9.14 14.20
N PRO A 325 -24.83 -10.23 14.96
CA PRO A 325 -24.48 -10.25 16.37
C PRO A 325 -23.03 -9.85 16.62
N ASP A 326 -22.81 -9.08 17.69
CA ASP A 326 -21.46 -8.67 18.09
C ASP A 326 -20.65 -9.86 18.65
N PRO A 327 -19.54 -10.24 18.03
CA PRO A 327 -18.72 -11.37 18.48
C PRO A 327 -18.23 -11.24 19.93
N ALA A 328 -18.07 -10.02 20.45
CA ALA A 328 -17.65 -9.77 21.81
C ALA A 328 -18.77 -10.00 22.84
N SER A 329 -20.02 -10.00 22.44
CA SER A 329 -21.19 -10.07 23.32
C SER A 329 -21.86 -11.44 23.36
N ILE A 330 -21.59 -12.30 22.36
CA ILE A 330 -22.17 -13.65 22.30
C ILE A 330 -21.27 -14.68 23.00
N THR A 331 -21.88 -15.68 23.60
CA THR A 331 -21.17 -16.76 24.30
C THR A 331 -21.15 -18.08 23.54
N ALA A 332 -21.92 -18.19 22.46
CA ALA A 332 -22.02 -19.36 21.61
C ALA A 332 -22.16 -18.95 20.13
N PRO A 333 -21.81 -19.85 19.19
CA PRO A 333 -22.04 -19.62 17.77
C PRO A 333 -23.49 -19.23 17.50
N THR A 334 -23.69 -18.07 16.83
CA THR A 334 -25.02 -17.50 16.62
C THR A 334 -25.29 -17.33 15.13
N ALA A 335 -26.41 -17.91 14.67
CA ALA A 335 -26.85 -17.78 13.28
C ALA A 335 -27.37 -16.36 13.00
N ALA A 336 -27.03 -15.84 11.83
CA ALA A 336 -27.47 -14.55 11.34
C ALA A 336 -27.58 -14.56 9.80
N THR A 337 -28.10 -13.47 9.23
CA THR A 337 -28.09 -13.24 7.79
C THR A 337 -27.33 -11.96 7.50
N ALA A 338 -26.25 -12.07 6.74
CA ALA A 338 -25.56 -10.91 6.19
C ALA A 338 -26.26 -10.48 4.90
N ARG A 339 -26.56 -9.20 4.76
CA ARG A 339 -27.17 -8.63 3.56
C ARG A 339 -26.13 -7.84 2.81
N LEU A 340 -25.79 -8.29 1.60
CA LEU A 340 -24.83 -7.65 0.73
C LEU A 340 -25.57 -6.89 -0.39
N VAL A 341 -25.27 -5.62 -0.54
CA VAL A 341 -25.67 -4.83 -1.71
C VAL A 341 -24.49 -4.79 -2.67
N VAL A 342 -24.70 -5.37 -3.84
CA VAL A 342 -23.67 -5.47 -4.89
C VAL A 342 -24.06 -4.54 -6.02
N ARG A 343 -23.20 -3.60 -6.33
CA ARG A 343 -23.31 -2.70 -7.47
C ARG A 343 -22.23 -3.05 -8.49
N ASN A 344 -22.60 -3.15 -9.74
CA ASN A 344 -21.65 -3.35 -10.81
C ASN A 344 -21.33 -2.01 -11.50
N PRO A 345 -20.22 -1.34 -11.14
CA PRO A 345 -19.88 -0.04 -11.74
C PRO A 345 -19.22 -0.15 -13.13
N ILE A 346 -18.87 -1.38 -13.58
CA ILE A 346 -18.14 -1.60 -14.82
C ILE A 346 -19.08 -1.88 -16.00
N ASP A 347 -18.51 -1.99 -17.18
CA ASP A 347 -19.18 -2.14 -18.48
C ASP A 347 -19.40 -3.60 -18.92
N VAL A 348 -18.98 -4.55 -18.10
CA VAL A 348 -19.18 -5.99 -18.30
C VAL A 348 -19.88 -6.61 -17.11
N ALA A 349 -20.51 -7.77 -17.29
CA ALA A 349 -21.16 -8.50 -16.19
C ALA A 349 -20.13 -8.94 -15.14
N VAL A 350 -20.55 -8.90 -13.88
CA VAL A 350 -19.74 -9.33 -12.72
C VAL A 350 -20.43 -10.51 -12.05
N HIS A 351 -19.70 -11.59 -11.88
CA HIS A 351 -20.14 -12.71 -11.09
C HIS A 351 -19.55 -12.62 -9.67
N VAL A 352 -20.39 -12.66 -8.65
CA VAL A 352 -20.02 -12.51 -7.24
C VAL A 352 -20.18 -13.83 -6.53
N THR A 353 -19.16 -14.23 -5.76
CA THR A 353 -19.14 -15.43 -4.95
C THR A 353 -18.35 -15.21 -3.65
N LEU A 354 -18.59 -16.05 -2.64
CA LEU A 354 -17.75 -16.14 -1.44
C LEU A 354 -16.72 -17.27 -1.56
N ASP A 355 -16.90 -18.17 -2.51
CA ASP A 355 -15.93 -19.21 -2.76
C ASP A 355 -14.74 -18.61 -3.53
N PRO A 356 -13.49 -18.85 -3.10
CA PRO A 356 -12.34 -18.38 -3.85
C PRO A 356 -12.42 -18.93 -5.28
N PRO A 357 -12.29 -18.07 -6.29
CA PRO A 357 -12.31 -18.54 -7.67
C PRO A 357 -11.22 -19.58 -7.84
N GLY A 358 -11.56 -20.67 -8.46
CA GLY A 358 -10.63 -21.77 -8.71
C GLY A 358 -9.36 -21.26 -9.35
N VAL A 359 -8.24 -21.88 -9.04
CA VAL A 359 -6.91 -21.48 -9.48
C VAL A 359 -6.92 -21.21 -10.98
N ILE A 360 -6.75 -19.94 -11.35
CA ILE A 360 -6.50 -19.61 -12.75
C ILE A 360 -5.12 -20.17 -13.08
N ARG A 361 -5.10 -21.25 -13.83
CA ARG A 361 -3.87 -21.72 -14.43
C ARG A 361 -3.47 -20.66 -15.44
N LEU A 362 -2.37 -19.97 -15.16
CA LEU A 362 -1.61 -19.38 -16.26
C LEU A 362 -1.27 -20.51 -17.23
N PRO A 363 -1.18 -20.22 -18.53
CA PRO A 363 -1.17 -21.25 -19.58
C PRO A 363 -0.24 -22.43 -19.33
N ASP A 364 0.82 -22.26 -18.56
CA ASP A 364 1.70 -23.34 -18.14
C ASP A 364 2.00 -23.22 -16.66
N ALA A 365 1.75 -24.27 -15.89
CA ALA A 365 2.16 -24.34 -14.50
C ALA A 365 3.67 -24.02 -14.40
N PRO A 366 4.09 -23.24 -13.40
CA PRO A 366 5.51 -22.95 -13.24
C PRO A 366 6.29 -24.27 -13.20
N PRO A 367 7.46 -24.34 -13.85
CA PRO A 367 8.25 -25.55 -13.90
C PRO A 367 8.46 -26.16 -12.50
N ALA A 368 8.45 -27.46 -12.38
CA ALA A 368 8.56 -28.15 -11.09
C ALA A 368 9.85 -27.76 -10.31
N TRP A 369 10.90 -27.35 -11.00
CA TRP A 369 12.13 -26.85 -10.39
C TRP A 369 11.94 -25.49 -9.70
N TRP A 370 11.02 -24.65 -10.17
CA TRP A 370 10.72 -23.38 -9.54
C TRP A 370 10.01 -23.56 -8.19
N THR A 371 9.10 -24.54 -8.11
CA THR A 371 8.41 -24.89 -6.86
C THR A 371 9.32 -25.64 -5.88
N ALA A 372 10.17 -26.54 -6.38
CA ALA A 372 11.05 -27.38 -5.55
C ALA A 372 12.25 -26.61 -4.96
N GLY A 373 12.84 -25.68 -5.71
CA GLY A 373 14.02 -24.92 -5.26
C GLY A 373 13.72 -23.85 -4.20
N ARG A 374 12.46 -23.39 -4.10
CA ARG A 374 12.04 -22.32 -3.20
C ARG A 374 11.30 -22.80 -1.94
N ALA A 375 10.79 -24.03 -1.94
CA ALA A 375 10.11 -24.62 -0.77
C ALA A 375 10.99 -24.70 0.50
N GLY A 376 12.30 -24.68 0.36
CA GLY A 376 13.24 -24.73 1.49
C GLY A 376 13.66 -23.38 2.07
N ARG A 377 13.23 -22.26 1.49
CA ARG A 377 13.70 -20.92 1.89
C ARG A 377 12.66 -20.07 2.65
N GLY A 378 11.65 -20.72 3.22
CA GLY A 378 10.71 -20.02 4.08
C GLY A 378 9.81 -19.01 3.36
N THR A 379 9.43 -19.29 2.11
CA THR A 379 8.35 -18.57 1.44
C THR A 379 7.08 -18.84 2.22
N PRO A 380 6.42 -17.85 2.80
CA PRO A 380 5.16 -18.07 3.48
C PRO A 380 4.17 -18.69 2.49
N GLY A 381 3.56 -19.83 2.82
CA GLY A 381 2.37 -20.33 2.15
C GLY A 381 2.54 -21.40 1.08
N THR A 382 3.64 -22.15 1.01
CA THR A 382 3.73 -23.34 0.12
C THR A 382 3.33 -24.65 0.80
N ALA A 383 2.67 -24.60 1.93
CA ALA A 383 2.10 -25.78 2.54
C ALA A 383 0.83 -26.21 1.77
N GLY A 384 1.01 -27.07 0.79
CA GLY A 384 -0.02 -28.01 0.34
C GLY A 384 -0.78 -27.72 -0.95
N GLY A 385 -0.39 -26.79 -1.81
CA GLY A 385 -1.11 -26.59 -3.08
C GLY A 385 -0.17 -26.61 -4.30
N ALA A 386 -0.46 -27.46 -5.28
CA ALA A 386 0.25 -27.53 -6.57
C ALA A 386 0.15 -26.23 -7.43
N ASN A 387 -0.19 -25.10 -6.82
CA ASN A 387 -0.65 -23.91 -7.52
C ASN A 387 -0.02 -22.65 -6.93
N GLY A 388 1.27 -22.45 -7.19
CA GLY A 388 2.09 -21.37 -6.64
C GLY A 388 1.62 -19.92 -6.89
N TRP A 389 0.52 -19.70 -7.60
CA TRP A 389 -0.01 -18.36 -7.90
C TRP A 389 -1.17 -17.93 -7.02
N THR A 390 -1.90 -18.88 -6.41
CA THR A 390 -2.91 -18.55 -5.40
C THR A 390 -2.27 -18.08 -4.10
N SER A 391 -0.97 -18.35 -3.92
CA SER A 391 -0.32 -18.14 -2.64
C SER A 391 0.02 -16.68 -2.34
N HIS A 392 0.10 -15.77 -3.31
CA HIS A 392 0.58 -14.42 -3.01
C HIS A 392 -0.49 -13.51 -2.38
N VAL A 393 -1.73 -13.64 -2.79
CA VAL A 393 -2.86 -12.96 -2.12
C VAL A 393 -3.37 -13.79 -0.96
N LEU A 394 -3.23 -15.13 -1.04
CA LEU A 394 -3.78 -16.07 -0.06
C LEU A 394 -2.74 -16.59 0.95
N ALA A 395 -1.43 -16.36 0.75
CA ALA A 395 -0.40 -16.84 1.68
C ALA A 395 -0.51 -16.21 3.07
N ASP A 396 -0.91 -14.95 3.13
CA ASP A 396 -1.21 -14.29 4.40
C ASP A 396 -2.61 -14.62 4.92
N ILE A 397 -3.48 -15.20 4.08
CA ILE A 397 -4.76 -15.75 4.50
C ILE A 397 -4.55 -16.88 5.52
N ASP A 398 -3.52 -17.67 5.35
CA ASP A 398 -3.20 -18.78 6.26
C ASP A 398 -2.39 -18.36 7.49
N ASN A 399 -1.93 -17.11 7.56
CA ASN A 399 -1.26 -16.61 8.75
C ASN A 399 -2.29 -16.27 9.85
N PRO A 400 -2.44 -17.10 10.90
CA PRO A 400 -3.46 -16.90 11.93
C PRO A 400 -3.23 -15.64 12.79
N TYR A 401 -2.09 -14.98 12.60
CA TYR A 401 -1.71 -13.79 13.36
C TYR A 401 -2.04 -12.48 12.65
N THR A 402 -2.58 -12.51 11.43
CA THR A 402 -3.06 -11.30 10.77
C THR A 402 -4.46 -10.91 11.26
N MET A 403 -4.76 -9.62 11.29
CA MET A 403 -6.09 -9.12 11.64
C MET A 403 -7.15 -9.65 10.68
N ALA A 404 -6.85 -9.73 9.38
CA ALA A 404 -7.76 -10.25 8.37
C ALA A 404 -8.18 -11.69 8.65
N ASN A 405 -7.25 -12.57 8.99
CA ASN A 405 -7.56 -13.97 9.32
C ASN A 405 -8.36 -14.10 10.61
N THR A 406 -8.05 -13.26 11.61
CA THR A 406 -8.85 -13.21 12.83
C THR A 406 -10.29 -12.79 12.53
N ALA A 407 -10.50 -11.78 11.68
CA ALA A 407 -11.84 -11.33 11.30
C ALA A 407 -12.63 -12.38 10.50
N ARG A 408 -11.98 -13.14 9.62
CA ARG A 408 -12.58 -14.27 8.89
C ARG A 408 -12.95 -15.41 9.80
N ALA A 409 -12.08 -15.73 10.75
CA ALA A 409 -12.30 -16.83 11.68
C ALA A 409 -13.58 -16.65 12.54
N VAL A 410 -14.11 -15.44 12.62
CA VAL A 410 -15.33 -15.10 13.35
C VAL A 410 -16.60 -15.43 12.54
N VAL A 411 -16.50 -15.60 11.23
CA VAL A 411 -17.65 -15.84 10.34
C VAL A 411 -17.52 -17.19 9.67
N ARG A 412 -18.59 -17.99 9.71
CA ARG A 412 -18.71 -19.22 8.94
C ARG A 412 -19.86 -19.10 7.94
N THR A 413 -19.61 -19.52 6.72
CA THR A 413 -20.59 -19.64 5.64
C THR A 413 -20.63 -21.06 5.12
N ALA A 414 -21.75 -21.46 4.51
CA ALA A 414 -21.80 -22.70 3.75
C ALA A 414 -21.16 -22.48 2.36
N PRO A 415 -20.49 -23.50 1.77
CA PRO A 415 -20.05 -23.44 0.37
C PRO A 415 -21.21 -23.09 -0.56
N GLY A 416 -20.99 -22.25 -1.55
CA GLY A 416 -22.02 -21.79 -2.50
C GLY A 416 -23.10 -20.88 -1.89
N ALA A 417 -22.89 -20.39 -0.67
CA ALA A 417 -23.87 -19.55 0.03
C ALA A 417 -24.16 -18.21 -0.68
N CYS A 418 -23.30 -17.80 -1.59
CA CYS A 418 -23.45 -16.57 -2.35
C CYS A 418 -22.96 -16.77 -3.79
N GLU A 419 -23.88 -16.82 -4.73
CA GLU A 419 -23.58 -16.77 -6.16
C GLU A 419 -24.56 -15.85 -6.88
N ARG A 420 -24.08 -14.81 -7.53
CA ARG A 420 -24.92 -13.87 -8.26
C ARG A 420 -24.18 -13.20 -9.40
N THR A 421 -24.80 -13.21 -10.58
CA THR A 421 -24.35 -12.35 -11.68
C THR A 421 -25.09 -11.01 -11.64
N VAL A 422 -24.34 -9.91 -11.75
CA VAL A 422 -24.85 -8.55 -11.80
C VAL A 422 -24.47 -7.94 -13.13
N GLU A 423 -25.47 -7.57 -13.93
CA GLU A 423 -25.29 -6.98 -15.25
C GLU A 423 -24.59 -5.62 -15.16
N PRO A 424 -23.98 -5.14 -16.26
CA PRO A 424 -23.34 -3.84 -16.31
C PRO A 424 -24.23 -2.72 -15.78
N LYS A 425 -23.68 -1.88 -14.89
CA LYS A 425 -24.41 -0.79 -14.21
C LYS A 425 -25.61 -1.22 -13.37
N GLY A 426 -25.76 -2.52 -13.15
CA GLY A 426 -26.84 -3.10 -12.35
C GLY A 426 -26.53 -3.12 -10.84
N GLU A 427 -27.55 -3.45 -10.07
CA GLU A 427 -27.47 -3.67 -8.62
C GLU A 427 -28.19 -4.96 -8.25
N ALA A 428 -27.69 -5.67 -7.25
CA ALA A 428 -28.33 -6.84 -6.68
C ALA A 428 -28.18 -6.86 -5.15
N VAL A 429 -29.17 -7.41 -4.48
CA VAL A 429 -29.10 -7.69 -3.04
C VAL A 429 -28.95 -9.20 -2.87
N ILE A 430 -27.99 -9.59 -2.04
CA ILE A 430 -27.69 -10.99 -1.73
C ILE A 430 -27.80 -11.19 -0.22
N GLU A 431 -28.64 -12.11 0.19
CA GLU A 431 -28.73 -12.53 1.59
C GLU A 431 -27.89 -13.78 1.80
N VAL A 432 -26.90 -13.68 2.69
CA VAL A 432 -25.94 -14.74 2.98
C VAL A 432 -26.17 -15.25 4.39
N PRO A 433 -26.60 -16.51 4.55
CA PRO A 433 -26.64 -17.16 5.86
C PRO A 433 -25.23 -17.28 6.44
N VAL A 434 -25.03 -16.74 7.64
CA VAL A 434 -23.74 -16.76 8.34
C VAL A 434 -23.92 -17.28 9.77
N THR A 435 -22.84 -17.82 10.33
CA THR A 435 -22.74 -18.09 11.77
C THR A 435 -21.62 -17.25 12.33
N ILE A 436 -21.94 -16.39 13.28
CA ILE A 436 -20.97 -15.56 14.00
C ILE A 436 -20.46 -16.33 15.21
N LEU A 437 -19.15 -16.38 15.37
CA LEU A 437 -18.48 -17.06 16.47
C LEU A 437 -18.12 -16.07 17.59
N PRO A 438 -18.15 -16.48 18.87
CA PRO A 438 -17.69 -15.66 19.97
C PRO A 438 -16.21 -15.28 19.81
N GLN A 439 -15.86 -14.05 20.20
CA GLN A 439 -14.50 -13.57 20.24
C GLN A 439 -14.18 -12.97 21.61
N SER A 440 -12.98 -13.27 22.13
CA SER A 440 -12.43 -12.68 23.34
C SER A 440 -11.02 -12.14 23.08
N GLY A 441 -10.62 -11.13 23.83
CA GLY A 441 -9.37 -10.41 23.59
C GLY A 441 -9.54 -9.39 22.48
N MET A 442 -8.68 -9.43 21.45
CA MET A 442 -8.83 -8.57 20.29
C MET A 442 -10.14 -8.91 19.54
N VAL A 443 -10.99 -7.91 19.37
CA VAL A 443 -12.28 -8.05 18.68
C VAL A 443 -12.22 -7.29 17.36
N LEU A 444 -12.48 -7.99 16.27
CA LEU A 444 -12.50 -7.43 14.92
C LEU A 444 -13.91 -7.47 14.34
N ALA A 445 -14.22 -6.54 13.45
CA ALA A 445 -15.44 -6.63 12.67
C ALA A 445 -15.44 -7.93 11.87
N PRO A 446 -16.53 -8.74 11.93
CA PRO A 446 -16.64 -9.95 11.13
C PRO A 446 -16.49 -9.62 9.65
N GLN A 447 -15.73 -10.44 8.91
CA GLN A 447 -15.43 -10.18 7.50
C GLN A 447 -15.88 -11.36 6.63
N LEU A 448 -16.51 -11.05 5.52
CA LEU A 448 -16.73 -11.97 4.40
C LEU A 448 -15.72 -11.71 3.30
N ASP A 449 -15.13 -12.76 2.79
CA ASP A 449 -14.29 -12.70 1.60
C ASP A 449 -15.18 -12.79 0.36
N VAL A 450 -15.46 -11.66 -0.24
CA VAL A 450 -16.25 -11.58 -1.46
C VAL A 450 -15.31 -11.51 -2.66
N TYR A 451 -15.59 -12.31 -3.66
CA TYR A 451 -14.89 -12.28 -4.95
C TYR A 451 -15.85 -11.82 -6.03
N ALA A 452 -15.43 -10.81 -6.78
CA ALA A 452 -16.13 -10.35 -7.97
C ALA A 452 -15.30 -10.74 -9.20
N THR A 453 -15.82 -11.55 -10.09
CA THR A 453 -15.12 -11.98 -11.30
C THR A 453 -15.75 -11.34 -12.52
N PHE A 454 -14.91 -10.92 -13.48
CA PHE A 454 -15.36 -10.43 -14.78
C PHE A 454 -14.48 -11.00 -15.90
N THR A 455 -14.95 -10.89 -17.14
CA THR A 455 -14.13 -11.25 -18.31
C THR A 455 -13.36 -10.03 -18.79
N ASP A 456 -12.03 -10.16 -18.90
CA ASP A 456 -11.14 -9.10 -19.36
C ASP A 456 -11.18 -8.93 -20.90
N THR A 457 -10.41 -7.96 -21.41
CA THR A 457 -10.31 -7.66 -22.83
C THR A 457 -9.69 -8.80 -23.66
N LYS A 458 -9.05 -9.77 -23.00
CA LYS A 458 -8.43 -10.95 -23.62
C LYS A 458 -9.24 -12.24 -23.42
N GLY A 459 -10.45 -12.13 -22.88
CA GLY A 459 -11.36 -13.27 -22.65
C GLY A 459 -11.02 -14.10 -21.41
N ARG A 460 -10.17 -13.60 -20.49
CA ARG A 460 -9.79 -14.29 -19.26
C ARG A 460 -10.71 -13.88 -18.11
N THR A 461 -10.97 -14.79 -17.18
CA THR A 461 -11.71 -14.47 -15.96
C THR A 461 -10.76 -13.82 -14.94
N VAL A 462 -11.04 -12.56 -14.58
CA VAL A 462 -10.27 -11.78 -13.60
C VAL A 462 -11.02 -11.77 -12.28
N PRO A 463 -10.48 -12.37 -11.21
CA PRO A 463 -11.05 -12.26 -9.87
C PRO A 463 -10.55 -10.99 -9.19
N VAL A 464 -11.50 -10.27 -8.60
CA VAL A 464 -11.22 -9.11 -7.74
C VAL A 464 -11.67 -9.44 -6.34
N TYR A 465 -10.75 -9.40 -5.39
CA TYR A 465 -11.01 -9.64 -3.99
C TYR A 465 -11.57 -8.38 -3.32
N LEU A 466 -12.73 -8.53 -2.68
CA LEU A 466 -13.48 -7.45 -2.05
C LEU A 466 -13.82 -7.83 -0.60
N PRO A 467 -12.86 -7.70 0.33
CA PRO A 467 -13.10 -8.00 1.75
C PRO A 467 -14.22 -7.11 2.28
N THR A 468 -15.32 -7.72 2.68
CA THR A 468 -16.54 -7.01 3.10
C THR A 468 -16.80 -7.23 4.57
N ARG A 469 -16.69 -6.16 5.34
CA ARG A 469 -16.93 -6.19 6.78
C ARG A 469 -18.40 -6.07 7.09
N LEU A 470 -18.85 -6.86 8.06
CA LEU A 470 -20.25 -6.89 8.47
C LEU A 470 -20.47 -5.91 9.62
N PRO A 471 -21.46 -5.02 9.53
CA PRO A 471 -21.90 -4.23 10.67
C PRO A 471 -22.32 -5.14 11.83
N VAL A 472 -21.98 -4.75 13.06
CA VAL A 472 -22.38 -5.52 14.26
C VAL A 472 -23.45 -4.77 15.04
N GLN A 473 -24.34 -5.52 15.67
CA GLN A 473 -25.34 -4.97 16.57
C GLN A 473 -24.80 -5.00 18.00
N ARG A 474 -24.61 -3.84 18.58
CA ARG A 474 -24.17 -3.71 19.96
C ARG A 474 -25.07 -2.75 20.74
N THR A 475 -25.29 -3.03 22.01
CA THR A 475 -25.91 -2.11 22.94
C THR A 475 -24.93 -1.67 23.99
N VAL A 476 -24.73 -0.37 24.12
CA VAL A 476 -23.91 0.22 25.16
C VAL A 476 -24.77 0.47 26.38
N MET A 477 -24.47 -0.20 27.49
CA MET A 477 -25.12 0.06 28.77
C MET A 477 -24.37 1.19 29.49
N ALA A 478 -24.95 2.41 29.47
CA ALA A 478 -24.37 3.52 30.24
C ALA A 478 -24.57 3.27 31.73
N ALA A 479 -23.48 3.18 32.49
CA ALA A 479 -23.52 3.03 33.92
C ALA A 479 -23.92 4.35 34.61
N ALA A 480 -24.30 4.26 35.90
CA ALA A 480 -24.49 5.45 36.71
C ALA A 480 -23.16 6.14 37.07
N ARG A 481 -22.09 5.38 37.17
CA ARG A 481 -20.74 5.88 37.42
C ARG A 481 -19.76 5.24 36.44
N ILE A 482 -18.75 6.00 36.04
CA ILE A 482 -17.79 5.52 35.03
C ILE A 482 -16.94 4.34 35.51
N GLU A 483 -16.71 4.25 36.83
CA GLU A 483 -15.98 3.14 37.45
C GLU A 483 -16.75 1.83 37.35
N ASP A 484 -18.08 1.88 37.32
CA ASP A 484 -18.98 0.72 37.25
C ASP A 484 -19.33 0.36 35.78
N ALA A 485 -18.86 1.16 34.80
CA ALA A 485 -19.16 0.95 33.40
C ALA A 485 -18.41 -0.26 32.82
N ALA A 486 -19.11 -1.04 31.99
CA ALA A 486 -18.49 -2.12 31.25
C ALA A 486 -17.43 -1.58 30.28
N THR A 487 -16.28 -2.25 30.22
CA THR A 487 -15.24 -1.97 29.25
C THR A 487 -15.60 -2.62 27.93
N LEU A 488 -15.74 -1.81 26.88
CA LEU A 488 -16.13 -2.25 25.54
C LEU A 488 -14.95 -2.07 24.58
N PRO A 489 -14.50 -3.13 23.90
CA PRO A 489 -13.44 -2.98 22.89
C PRO A 489 -13.97 -2.20 21.69
N VAL A 490 -13.17 -1.28 21.18
CA VAL A 490 -13.41 -0.59 19.92
C VAL A 490 -12.98 -1.51 18.78
N LEU A 491 -13.86 -1.76 17.83
CA LEU A 491 -13.56 -2.71 16.76
C LEU A 491 -12.57 -2.12 15.77
N ALA A 492 -11.55 -2.87 15.40
CA ALA A 492 -10.73 -2.53 14.27
C ALA A 492 -11.58 -2.70 12.99
N TRP A 493 -11.78 -1.59 12.28
CA TRP A 493 -12.57 -1.55 11.06
C TRP A 493 -11.69 -1.39 9.81
N ASN A 494 -10.75 -0.46 9.86
CA ASN A 494 -9.80 -0.21 8.79
C ASN A 494 -8.43 -0.77 9.19
N TYR A 495 -8.14 -1.98 8.82
CA TYR A 495 -6.84 -2.62 8.95
C TYR A 495 -6.39 -3.13 7.60
N SER A 496 -5.09 -3.10 7.36
CA SER A 496 -4.48 -3.79 6.24
C SER A 496 -4.59 -5.32 6.46
N PRO A 497 -4.73 -6.13 5.41
CA PRO A 497 -4.60 -7.58 5.53
C PRO A 497 -3.31 -8.04 6.19
N TYR A 498 -2.30 -7.18 6.21
CA TYR A 498 -0.95 -7.45 6.71
C TYR A 498 -0.68 -6.86 8.10
N ASP A 499 -1.63 -6.11 8.67
CA ASP A 499 -1.48 -5.56 10.01
C ASP A 499 -1.34 -6.67 11.03
N THR A 500 -0.36 -6.52 11.91
CA THR A 500 -0.16 -7.41 13.05
C THR A 500 -1.25 -7.18 14.09
N ARG A 501 -1.44 -8.17 14.96
CA ARG A 501 -2.38 -8.05 16.07
C ARG A 501 -1.89 -7.01 17.07
N GLU A 502 -2.75 -6.04 17.32
CA GLU A 502 -2.62 -5.06 18.39
C GLU A 502 -3.85 -5.14 19.30
N ASP A 503 -3.70 -4.75 20.56
CA ASP A 503 -4.82 -4.69 21.48
C ASP A 503 -5.82 -3.61 21.03
N ASN A 504 -7.11 -3.89 21.18
CA ASN A 504 -8.13 -2.92 20.81
C ASN A 504 -8.16 -1.76 21.81
N PRO A 505 -8.34 -0.51 21.35
CA PRO A 505 -8.81 0.55 22.22
C PRO A 505 -10.10 0.14 22.93
N THR A 506 -10.30 0.64 24.13
CA THR A 506 -11.49 0.34 24.91
C THR A 506 -12.23 1.60 25.31
N VAL A 507 -13.55 1.49 25.46
CA VAL A 507 -14.43 2.59 25.82
C VAL A 507 -15.31 2.17 26.99
N ARG A 508 -15.48 3.07 27.95
CA ARG A 508 -16.49 2.99 29.01
C ARG A 508 -17.44 4.18 28.89
N VAL A 509 -18.70 3.97 29.16
CA VAL A 509 -19.74 5.01 29.04
C VAL A 509 -20.58 5.04 30.31
N ALA A 510 -20.73 6.22 30.87
CA ALA A 510 -21.63 6.47 32.01
C ALA A 510 -22.46 7.74 31.76
N ARG A 511 -23.51 7.94 32.55
CA ARG A 511 -24.22 9.22 32.62
C ARG A 511 -23.70 10.03 33.80
N SER A 512 -23.70 11.38 33.62
CA SER A 512 -23.48 12.29 34.75
C SER A 512 -24.63 12.21 35.77
N ASP A 513 -24.37 12.61 37.00
CA ASP A 513 -25.34 12.54 38.10
C ASP A 513 -26.66 13.28 37.79
N ASP A 514 -26.58 14.35 37.02
CA ASP A 514 -27.74 15.12 36.55
C ASP A 514 -28.43 14.55 35.29
N GLY A 515 -27.85 13.47 34.73
CA GLY A 515 -28.31 12.83 33.50
C GLY A 515 -28.13 13.64 32.22
N ALA A 516 -27.58 14.87 32.31
CA ALA A 516 -27.49 15.81 31.18
C ALA A 516 -26.29 15.56 30.28
N ARG A 517 -25.35 14.74 30.70
CA ARG A 517 -24.11 14.47 29.96
C ARG A 517 -23.82 12.96 29.90
N LEU A 518 -23.06 12.56 28.89
CA LEU A 518 -22.36 11.27 28.87
C LEU A 518 -20.91 11.50 29.29
N VAL A 519 -20.45 10.68 30.20
CA VAL A 519 -19.05 10.54 30.59
C VAL A 519 -18.48 9.39 29.77
N ILE A 520 -17.46 9.68 28.97
CA ILE A 520 -16.81 8.72 28.09
C ILE A 520 -15.36 8.64 28.49
N ASP A 521 -14.92 7.44 28.75
CA ASP A 521 -13.54 7.12 29.09
C ASP A 521 -12.97 6.22 27.99
N VAL A 522 -11.92 6.65 27.35
CA VAL A 522 -11.27 5.94 26.23
C VAL A 522 -9.85 5.60 26.64
N HIS A 523 -9.49 4.35 26.52
CA HIS A 523 -8.12 3.86 26.70
C HIS A 523 -7.63 3.31 25.35
N VAL A 524 -6.46 3.77 24.92
CA VAL A 524 -5.81 3.34 23.69
C VAL A 524 -4.46 2.72 24.05
N PRO A 525 -4.26 1.41 23.85
CA PRO A 525 -2.95 0.81 23.86
C PRO A 525 -2.16 1.36 22.67
N ASP A 526 -1.06 2.03 22.93
CA ASP A 526 -0.30 2.76 21.90
C ASP A 526 1.15 2.90 22.40
N ASP A 527 2.10 2.78 21.50
CA ASP A 527 3.52 2.96 21.80
C ASP A 527 4.02 4.38 21.49
N CYS A 528 3.21 5.20 20.79
CA CYS A 528 3.60 6.54 20.37
C CYS A 528 2.42 7.50 20.22
N ALA A 529 2.02 8.21 21.26
CA ALA A 529 0.98 9.23 21.14
C ALA A 529 1.41 10.39 20.22
N SER A 530 0.64 10.65 19.19
CA SER A 530 0.93 11.65 18.16
C SER A 530 0.06 12.90 18.24
N ALA A 531 0.64 14.04 17.86
CA ALA A 531 -0.04 15.34 17.75
C ALA A 531 -0.07 15.80 16.29
N ALA A 532 -1.15 16.46 15.90
CA ALA A 532 -1.22 17.04 14.55
C ALA A 532 -0.06 18.03 14.31
N PRO A 533 0.53 18.03 13.11
CA PRO A 533 1.50 19.05 12.74
C PRO A 533 0.84 20.44 12.79
N GLN A 534 1.65 21.48 13.04
CA GLN A 534 1.17 22.87 13.23
C GLN A 534 0.52 23.53 12.00
N TRP A 535 0.50 22.88 10.84
CA TRP A 535 -0.17 23.40 9.65
C TRP A 535 -1.65 23.03 9.66
N SER A 536 -2.50 24.05 9.45
CA SER A 536 -3.95 23.93 9.55
C SER A 536 -4.55 23.01 8.47
N VAL A 537 -5.11 21.89 8.89
CA VAL A 537 -6.05 21.13 8.06
C VAL A 537 -7.41 21.79 8.16
N PRO A 538 -8.15 22.06 7.06
CA PRO A 538 -9.51 22.57 7.12
C PRO A 538 -10.41 21.67 7.99
N ASP A 539 -11.23 22.26 8.87
CA ASP A 539 -12.05 21.52 9.85
C ASP A 539 -12.87 20.38 9.24
N ALA A 540 -13.43 20.59 8.05
CA ALA A 540 -14.18 19.53 7.35
C ALA A 540 -13.33 18.32 6.95
N LYS A 541 -12.03 18.50 6.70
CA LYS A 541 -11.09 17.41 6.40
C LYS A 541 -10.59 16.78 7.69
N ARG A 542 -10.38 17.58 8.74
CA ARG A 542 -9.92 17.15 10.06
C ARG A 542 -10.86 16.15 10.72
N MET A 543 -12.17 16.31 10.54
CA MET A 543 -13.18 15.36 11.02
C MET A 543 -13.07 13.96 10.40
N LYS A 544 -12.46 13.86 9.22
CA LYS A 544 -12.28 12.58 8.51
C LYS A 544 -10.87 12.03 8.66
N ASP A 545 -9.89 12.92 8.75
CA ASP A 545 -8.48 12.62 8.80
C ASP A 545 -7.76 13.63 9.71
N PRO A 546 -7.76 13.41 11.03
CA PRO A 546 -7.21 14.35 12.00
C PRO A 546 -5.71 14.50 11.93
N HIS A 547 -4.98 13.56 11.32
CA HIS A 547 -3.50 13.51 11.33
C HIS A 547 -2.87 13.53 12.73
N ALA A 548 -3.60 13.06 13.72
CA ALA A 548 -3.19 12.95 15.12
C ALA A 548 -4.00 11.84 15.78
N ASP A 549 -3.56 11.41 16.95
CA ASP A 549 -4.40 10.59 17.81
C ASP A 549 -5.64 11.37 18.19
N ALA A 550 -6.78 10.78 17.97
CA ALA A 550 -8.03 11.47 18.15
C ALA A 550 -9.17 10.55 18.57
N VAL A 551 -10.13 11.13 19.26
CA VAL A 551 -11.41 10.48 19.57
C VAL A 551 -12.54 11.27 18.93
N ARG A 552 -13.38 10.58 18.18
CA ARG A 552 -14.59 11.16 17.61
C ARG A 552 -15.82 10.52 18.24
N VAL A 553 -16.71 11.32 18.75
CA VAL A 553 -17.95 10.85 19.37
C VAL A 553 -19.15 11.44 18.64
N MET A 554 -20.02 10.56 18.16
CA MET A 554 -21.27 10.94 17.54
C MET A 554 -22.43 10.46 18.41
N ILE A 555 -23.34 11.35 18.74
CA ILE A 555 -24.52 11.10 19.58
C ILE A 555 -25.77 11.51 18.82
N ASP A 556 -26.80 10.64 18.80
CA ASP A 556 -28.12 11.04 18.30
C ASP A 556 -28.87 11.83 19.34
N GLY A 557 -29.40 12.97 18.95
CA GLY A 557 -30.16 13.84 19.84
C GLY A 557 -31.58 13.36 20.19
N GLY A 558 -32.03 12.21 19.67
CA GLY A 558 -33.42 11.77 19.77
C GLY A 558 -34.39 12.58 18.90
N ALA A 559 -35.67 12.26 18.92
CA ALA A 559 -36.66 12.95 18.09
C ALA A 559 -36.75 14.45 18.45
N GLY A 560 -36.29 15.30 17.52
CA GLY A 560 -36.39 16.75 17.63
C GLY A 560 -35.17 17.47 18.23
N SER A 561 -34.10 16.79 18.58
CA SER A 561 -32.85 17.42 19.04
C SER A 561 -31.70 17.16 18.07
N PRO A 562 -30.88 18.17 17.77
CA PRO A 562 -29.68 17.94 16.98
C PRO A 562 -28.73 16.98 17.72
N GLY A 563 -28.17 16.02 17.01
CA GLY A 563 -27.12 15.17 17.55
C GLY A 563 -25.81 15.95 17.78
N ALA A 564 -24.87 15.35 18.50
CA ALA A 564 -23.52 15.87 18.64
C ALA A 564 -22.56 15.06 17.77
N ASP A 565 -21.63 15.74 17.12
CA ASP A 565 -20.49 15.15 16.41
C ASP A 565 -19.23 15.89 16.87
N VAL A 566 -18.45 15.23 17.69
CA VAL A 566 -17.35 15.83 18.47
C VAL A 566 -16.06 15.14 18.11
N LEU A 567 -15.06 15.91 17.72
CA LEU A 567 -13.67 15.46 17.58
C LEU A 567 -12.83 16.03 18.72
N VAL A 568 -12.02 15.19 19.34
CA VAL A 568 -11.07 15.56 20.39
C VAL A 568 -9.69 15.05 19.97
N GLU A 569 -8.72 15.93 19.89
CA GLU A 569 -7.30 15.62 19.67
C GLU A 569 -6.54 15.92 20.96
N PRO A 570 -6.38 14.96 21.86
CA PRO A 570 -5.96 15.23 23.24
C PRO A 570 -4.53 15.76 23.37
N PHE A 571 -3.68 15.54 22.35
CA PHE A 571 -2.26 15.90 22.38
C PHE A 571 -1.89 17.02 21.41
N THR A 572 -2.82 17.49 20.58
CA THR A 572 -2.54 18.55 19.61
C THR A 572 -2.51 19.93 20.29
N PRO A 573 -1.35 20.62 20.29
CA PRO A 573 -1.23 21.95 20.90
C PRO A 573 -2.21 22.96 20.27
N GLY A 574 -2.94 23.69 21.11
CA GLY A 574 -3.90 24.72 20.65
C GLY A 574 -5.22 24.15 20.16
N PHE A 575 -5.43 22.84 20.17
CA PHE A 575 -6.74 22.25 19.95
C PHE A 575 -7.59 22.39 21.21
N GLY A 576 -8.65 23.19 21.12
CA GLY A 576 -9.64 23.32 22.19
C GLY A 576 -10.80 22.35 21.96
N PRO A 577 -11.37 21.76 23.01
CA PRO A 577 -12.56 20.92 22.85
C PRO A 577 -13.72 21.75 22.27
N PRO A 578 -14.59 21.14 21.44
CA PRO A 578 -15.78 21.81 20.93
C PRO A 578 -16.67 22.36 22.04
N ALA A 579 -17.50 23.36 21.72
CA ALA A 579 -18.36 23.99 22.69
C ALA A 579 -19.23 22.97 23.46
N GLY A 580 -19.21 23.07 24.79
CA GLY A 580 -19.95 22.18 25.68
C GLY A 580 -19.26 20.89 26.04
N VAL A 581 -18.18 20.52 25.40
CA VAL A 581 -17.35 19.34 25.73
C VAL A 581 -16.35 19.72 26.82
N VAL A 582 -16.20 18.86 27.81
CA VAL A 582 -15.22 19.04 28.90
C VAL A 582 -14.27 17.84 28.89
N ILE A 583 -13.00 18.07 28.66
CA ILE A 583 -11.97 17.05 28.88
C ILE A 583 -11.62 17.08 30.37
N ARG A 584 -11.89 15.98 31.06
CA ARG A 584 -11.64 15.83 32.51
C ARG A 584 -10.25 15.32 32.81
N GLN A 585 -9.72 14.47 31.96
CA GLN A 585 -8.44 13.83 32.16
C GLN A 585 -7.83 13.43 30.83
N THR A 586 -6.53 13.60 30.73
CA THR A 586 -5.69 13.05 29.68
C THR A 586 -4.46 12.47 30.34
N ILE A 587 -4.17 11.20 30.09
CA ILE A 587 -2.99 10.50 30.60
C ILE A 587 -2.23 9.98 29.39
N ARG A 588 -0.92 10.08 29.44
CA ARG A 588 0.01 9.48 28.48
C ARG A 588 1.01 8.63 29.22
N SER A 589 1.26 7.44 28.72
CA SER A 589 2.25 6.49 29.25
C SER A 589 3.07 5.89 28.11
N ASP A 590 4.06 5.07 28.45
CA ASP A 590 4.88 4.35 27.45
C ASP A 590 4.15 3.16 26.81
N VAL A 591 2.92 2.88 27.23
CA VAL A 591 2.13 1.71 26.79
C VAL A 591 0.72 2.09 26.35
N GLY A 592 0.44 3.38 26.22
CA GLY A 592 -0.86 3.86 25.80
C GLY A 592 -1.25 5.22 26.34
N TRP A 593 -2.45 5.65 25.96
CA TRP A 593 -3.01 6.90 26.45
C TRP A 593 -4.48 6.77 26.81
N ASP A 594 -4.94 7.64 27.71
CA ASP A 594 -6.32 7.71 28.18
C ASP A 594 -6.86 9.11 28.01
N VAL A 595 -8.14 9.20 27.67
CA VAL A 595 -8.88 10.45 27.71
C VAL A 595 -10.25 10.23 28.33
N ARG A 596 -10.58 11.05 29.35
CA ARG A 596 -11.92 11.13 29.93
C ARG A 596 -12.58 12.44 29.54
N MET A 597 -13.75 12.35 28.92
CA MET A 597 -14.49 13.51 28.45
C MET A 597 -15.96 13.45 28.87
N GLU A 598 -16.55 14.62 29.02
CA GLU A 598 -17.98 14.78 29.20
C GLU A 598 -18.59 15.50 28.00
N ILE A 599 -19.62 14.92 27.42
CA ILE A 599 -20.29 15.43 26.22
C ILE A 599 -21.78 15.68 26.58
N PRO A 600 -22.34 16.82 26.21
CA PRO A 600 -23.79 17.07 26.38
C PRO A 600 -24.59 15.95 25.70
N ALA A 601 -25.49 15.34 26.43
CA ALA A 601 -26.35 14.28 25.94
C ALA A 601 -27.81 14.64 26.25
N PRO A 602 -28.55 15.16 25.28
CA PRO A 602 -29.96 15.53 25.47
C PRO A 602 -30.79 14.36 26.03
N ALA A 603 -31.81 14.70 26.79
CA ALA A 603 -32.78 13.72 27.23
C ALA A 603 -33.35 12.96 26.02
N GLY A 604 -33.31 11.62 26.03
CA GLY A 604 -33.73 10.81 24.90
C GLY A 604 -32.57 10.39 23.96
N THR A 605 -31.32 10.73 24.26
CA THR A 605 -30.16 10.16 23.54
C THR A 605 -30.27 8.65 23.53
N SER A 606 -30.38 8.05 22.32
CA SER A 606 -30.65 6.65 22.12
C SER A 606 -29.51 5.90 21.44
N ARG A 607 -28.56 6.63 20.82
CA ARG A 607 -27.47 6.01 20.06
C ARG A 607 -26.17 6.80 20.24
N ILE A 608 -25.07 6.05 20.27
CA ILE A 608 -23.69 6.58 20.34
C ILE A 608 -22.80 5.85 19.36
N GLN A 609 -21.85 6.56 18.80
CA GLN A 609 -20.71 6.01 18.09
C GLN A 609 -19.45 6.66 18.65
N VAL A 610 -18.44 5.86 18.90
CA VAL A 610 -17.10 6.32 19.30
C VAL A 610 -16.09 5.78 18.31
N GLY A 611 -15.32 6.65 17.72
CA GLY A 611 -14.18 6.32 16.88
C GLY A 611 -12.89 6.72 17.58
N VAL A 612 -11.87 5.90 17.45
CA VAL A 612 -10.51 6.19 17.89
C VAL A 612 -9.64 6.20 16.65
N ALA A 613 -8.92 7.27 16.45
CA ALA A 613 -7.85 7.36 15.48
C ALA A 613 -6.53 7.18 16.22
N ASP A 614 -5.80 6.20 15.82
CA ASP A 614 -4.45 5.89 16.22
C ASP A 614 -3.55 6.17 15.02
N ASN A 615 -2.54 7.01 15.19
CA ASN A 615 -1.85 7.63 14.07
C ASN A 615 -0.33 7.54 14.22
N ASP A 616 0.16 6.34 14.48
CA ASP A 616 1.59 6.03 14.64
C ASP A 616 2.39 6.27 13.39
N ASP A 617 1.79 5.96 12.26
CA ASP A 617 2.37 6.25 10.98
C ASP A 617 1.52 7.26 10.19
N THR A 618 2.18 8.16 9.63
CA THR A 618 1.76 9.48 9.19
C THR A 618 0.93 9.51 7.90
N PHE A 619 0.58 8.39 7.28
CA PHE A 619 -0.05 8.41 5.95
C PHE A 619 -1.53 8.13 5.92
N HIS A 620 -2.05 7.35 6.82
CA HIS A 620 -3.46 7.00 6.84
C HIS A 620 -3.97 7.00 8.27
N THR A 621 -4.86 7.92 8.60
CA THR A 621 -5.59 7.86 9.86
C THR A 621 -6.42 6.58 9.90
N GLN A 622 -6.04 5.66 10.74
CA GLN A 622 -6.77 4.42 10.96
C GLN A 622 -7.85 4.67 12.01
N TRP A 623 -9.08 4.85 11.56
CA TRP A 623 -10.22 4.92 12.45
C TRP A 623 -10.65 3.52 12.89
N ARG A 624 -10.62 3.29 14.20
CA ARG A 624 -11.24 2.14 14.85
C ARG A 624 -12.57 2.60 15.45
N TRP A 625 -13.65 1.94 15.10
CA TRP A 625 -14.97 2.38 15.50
C TRP A 625 -15.61 1.43 16.48
N LEU A 626 -16.31 1.96 17.49
CA LEU A 626 -17.10 1.18 18.43
C LEU A 626 -18.19 0.36 17.70
N ALA A 627 -18.76 0.91 16.63
CA ALA A 627 -19.58 0.17 15.66
C ALA A 627 -19.01 0.32 14.24
N PRO A 628 -19.01 -0.73 13.42
CA PRO A 628 -18.49 -0.69 12.07
C PRO A 628 -19.32 0.23 11.17
N GLY A 629 -18.64 1.03 10.37
CA GLY A 629 -19.22 1.89 9.35
C GLY A 629 -19.41 3.33 9.82
N GLU A 630 -18.84 4.27 9.07
CA GLU A 630 -19.06 5.70 9.28
C GLU A 630 -20.55 6.01 9.31
N ALA A 631 -20.98 6.86 10.21
CA ALA A 631 -22.27 7.57 10.30
C ALA A 631 -23.56 6.74 10.53
N ASN A 632 -23.69 5.51 10.06
CA ASN A 632 -24.93 4.73 10.16
C ASN A 632 -24.90 3.63 11.23
N GLY A 633 -23.73 3.26 11.77
CA GLY A 633 -23.54 2.21 12.75
C GLY A 633 -23.59 2.68 14.19
N ARG A 634 -24.49 3.58 14.57
CA ARG A 634 -24.62 4.05 15.95
C ARG A 634 -25.27 2.99 16.82
N TRP A 635 -24.67 2.73 17.96
CA TRP A 635 -25.18 1.77 18.91
C TRP A 635 -26.28 2.32 19.79
N ALA A 636 -27.24 1.49 20.14
CA ALA A 636 -28.25 1.83 21.10
C ALA A 636 -27.61 2.02 22.50
N ILE A 637 -27.98 3.08 23.20
CA ILE A 637 -27.69 3.23 24.62
C ILE A 637 -28.87 2.63 25.39
N GLY A 638 -28.61 1.52 26.07
CA GLY A 638 -29.57 0.92 26.98
C GLY A 638 -29.84 1.81 28.21
N PRO A 639 -30.95 1.58 28.94
CA PRO A 639 -31.18 2.22 30.22
C PRO A 639 -30.02 1.91 31.16
N ALA A 640 -29.71 2.87 32.05
CA ALA A 640 -28.71 2.64 33.07
C ALA A 640 -29.05 1.36 33.85
N ALA A 641 -28.08 0.47 34.02
CA ALA A 641 -28.24 -0.65 34.93
C ALA A 641 -28.52 -0.09 36.33
N ARG A 642 -29.66 -0.48 36.91
CA ARG A 642 -30.05 -0.08 38.27
C ARG A 642 -29.21 -0.83 39.29
#